data_c39356a186d86c3e85660cb3a9d77944
#
_entry.id   c39356a186d86c3e85660cb3a9d77944
#
_cell.length_a   1.000
_cell.length_b   1.000
_cell.length_c   1.000
_cell.angle_alpha   90.00
_cell.angle_beta   90.00
_cell.angle_gamma   90.00
#
_symmetry.space_group_name_H-M   'P 1'
#
loop_
_entity.id
_entity.type
_entity.pdbx_description
1 polymer ?
#
loop_
_entity_poly.entity_id
_entity_poly.type
_entity_poly.pdbx_seq_one_letter_code
_entity_poly.pdbx_strand_id
1 'polypeptide(L)'
;MKRKLICWLPLLLLIGCSQPTYRTTSLTPDKRAELLLKELTLEEKVALMMDTSQPVERLGIKPYNWWNEALHGVARAGLATAFPQPIGMAASFSPQTVYEVFNAVSDEARAKNTYYASQGSYERYQGLTMWTPTVNIYRDPRWGRGIETYGEDPYLTSRMGVMVVKGLQGTNDGRYDKLHACAKHFAVHSGPEWNRHSFNVENLSTRDLYETYLPPFEALVKEAGVKEVMCAYNSFEGEPCCGSNRLLMQILRNDWGFNGIVLSDCGAIADFYNEYGHKAYSDAESASAAAVLNGTDLECGSSYEALVKAAQEGKIDEKDIDKAVLRLLEARFALGEMDAPEDVSWTKIPFSVVASAAHDSLALDMARKSMTLLQNKDNILPLKRGGLTVAVMGPNANDSVMQWGNYNGMPSHTVTILDGIRNALGADDELIYEQGCSWVERTLIQSVFNQCKSADGQGFTARYWNNVKHEGTPVTTTQVTTPFRFCTSGATVFAQGVNLTDFSATYNSVLTPLQSGEVVFEIYTYGSGCLRINGEEVKRFRNTHGGRSLDYTLQVKAGVPYDIELDFEYFRSDAQLNFDIGFKQKVNIDASVACVKDADVVVFAGGISPLLEGEEMGVNLPGFRGGDRTDIELPAVQRELIHALHRAGKKIILVNCSGSPIALEPETKNCEAILQAWYPGQAGGTAVADVLFGDYNPGGRLPVTFYRNMSQLPDFEDYNMTGRTYRYMTQQPLFPFGYGLSYTTFEYGNLSLAKEQIKLGEPLKLTVNVTNNGQRDGEEVVQVYLKKQDDAEGPGKTLRAFKRVRIPAGKSVEVAFDLNGKELEWWDAQSNTMRVCAGRYDVMVGKSSQDRDLQRRSFVIE
;
A
#
# COMPACT_ATOMS: atom_id res chain seq x y z
N MET A 1 65.80 -22.70 69.00
CA MET A 1 65.42 -21.78 67.84
C MET A 1 65.03 -22.67 66.70
N LYS A 2 63.72 -22.78 66.42
CA LYS A 2 63.16 -23.53 65.28
C LYS A 2 62.60 -22.49 64.24
N ARG A 3 63.27 -22.40 63.12
CA ARG A 3 62.79 -21.56 61.95
C ARG A 3 61.69 -22.41 61.24
N LYS A 4 60.48 -21.83 61.15
CA LYS A 4 59.40 -22.33 60.27
C LYS A 4 59.62 -21.79 58.87
N LEU A 5 59.79 -22.65 57.89
CA LEU A 5 59.75 -22.34 56.49
C LEU A 5 58.25 -22.22 56.07
N ILE A 6 57.88 -21.08 55.62
CA ILE A 6 56.56 -20.88 55.00
C ILE A 6 56.73 -21.02 53.47
N CYS A 7 56.18 -22.18 52.95
CA CYS A 7 56.06 -22.34 51.48
C CYS A 7 54.91 -21.48 50.92
N TRP A 8 55.20 -20.52 50.05
CA TRP A 8 54.25 -19.86 49.22
C TRP A 8 53.99 -20.71 47.98
N LEU A 9 52.77 -21.30 47.84
CA LEU A 9 52.27 -21.88 46.61
C LEU A 9 51.68 -20.71 45.75
N PRO A 10 52.14 -20.50 44.51
CA PRO A 10 51.47 -19.54 43.64
C PRO A 10 50.15 -20.16 43.13
N LEU A 11 49.00 -19.57 43.48
CA LEU A 11 47.68 -19.86 42.92
C LEU A 11 47.66 -19.38 41.46
N LEU A 12 47.93 -20.25 40.50
CA LEU A 12 47.69 -20.01 39.08
C LEU A 12 46.17 -19.93 38.86
N LEU A 13 45.66 -18.70 38.80
CA LEU A 13 44.31 -18.43 38.22
C LEU A 13 44.38 -18.81 36.74
N LEU A 14 43.90 -19.99 36.39
CA LEU A 14 43.51 -20.31 35.02
C LEU A 14 42.30 -19.42 34.66
N ILE A 15 42.56 -18.26 34.08
CA ILE A 15 41.56 -17.54 33.33
C ILE A 15 41.30 -18.39 32.09
N GLY A 16 40.29 -19.27 32.17
CA GLY A 16 39.77 -19.96 31.04
C GLY A 16 39.14 -18.90 30.12
N CYS A 17 39.83 -18.51 29.08
CA CYS A 17 39.20 -17.80 27.96
C CYS A 17 38.18 -18.79 27.37
N SER A 18 36.92 -18.69 27.81
CA SER A 18 35.83 -19.35 27.10
C SER A 18 35.81 -18.83 25.68
N GLN A 19 35.80 -19.72 24.71
CA GLN A 19 35.66 -19.35 23.30
C GLN A 19 34.34 -18.54 23.14
N PRO A 20 34.34 -17.46 22.36
CA PRO A 20 33.12 -16.67 22.14
C PRO A 20 32.06 -17.55 21.47
N THR A 21 30.83 -17.46 21.92
CA THR A 21 29.66 -18.14 21.34
C THR A 21 28.77 -17.13 20.62
N TYR A 22 27.74 -17.58 19.87
CA TYR A 22 26.76 -16.71 19.24
C TYR A 22 26.01 -15.81 20.25
N ARG A 23 26.04 -16.13 21.54
CA ARG A 23 25.45 -15.30 22.62
C ARG A 23 26.36 -14.15 23.06
N THR A 24 27.60 -14.09 22.55
CA THR A 24 28.55 -13.03 22.88
C THR A 24 28.17 -11.75 22.18
N THR A 25 27.48 -10.85 22.88
CA THR A 25 26.90 -9.62 22.33
C THR A 25 27.92 -8.60 21.82
N SER A 26 29.20 -8.71 22.13
CA SER A 26 30.27 -7.88 21.57
C SER A 26 30.72 -8.27 20.16
N LEU A 27 30.29 -9.46 19.67
CA LEU A 27 30.51 -9.86 18.28
C LEU A 27 29.50 -9.19 17.33
N THR A 28 29.92 -9.03 16.09
CA THR A 28 29.05 -8.52 15.02
C THR A 28 27.97 -9.54 14.64
N PRO A 29 26.80 -9.13 14.09
CA PRO A 29 25.72 -10.02 13.68
C PRO A 29 26.18 -11.19 12.80
N ASP A 30 27.04 -10.93 11.80
CA ASP A 30 27.60 -11.94 10.90
C ASP A 30 28.40 -13.01 11.65
N LYS A 31 29.27 -12.60 12.58
CA LYS A 31 30.06 -13.55 13.39
C LYS A 31 29.18 -14.39 14.32
N ARG A 32 28.14 -13.81 14.86
CA ARG A 32 27.18 -14.53 15.71
C ARG A 32 26.39 -15.54 14.89
N ALA A 33 25.96 -15.15 13.69
CA ALA A 33 25.26 -16.01 12.75
C ALA A 33 26.12 -17.20 12.30
N GLU A 34 27.39 -16.97 11.94
CA GLU A 34 28.34 -18.03 11.61
C GLU A 34 28.55 -19.07 12.76
N LEU A 35 28.55 -18.58 14.01
CA LEU A 35 28.68 -19.44 15.17
C LEU A 35 27.41 -20.27 15.45
N LEU A 36 26.24 -19.63 15.30
CA LEU A 36 24.95 -20.29 15.52
C LEU A 36 24.66 -21.31 14.42
N LEU A 37 24.97 -21.01 13.17
CA LEU A 37 24.76 -21.91 12.01
C LEU A 37 25.41 -23.27 12.23
N LYS A 38 26.58 -23.33 12.85
CA LYS A 38 27.32 -24.57 13.16
C LYS A 38 26.65 -25.47 14.20
N GLU A 39 25.72 -24.90 14.97
CA GLU A 39 24.98 -25.62 16.01
C GLU A 39 23.66 -26.21 15.48
N LEU A 40 23.22 -25.82 14.29
CA LEU A 40 21.95 -26.23 13.70
C LEU A 40 22.06 -27.55 12.93
N THR A 41 21.05 -28.42 13.06
CA THR A 41 20.86 -29.58 12.17
C THR A 41 20.25 -29.14 10.84
N LEU A 42 20.31 -30.04 9.83
CA LEU A 42 19.70 -29.77 8.52
C LEU A 42 18.20 -29.45 8.63
N GLU A 43 17.47 -30.21 9.45
CA GLU A 43 16.03 -30.03 9.67
C GLU A 43 15.73 -28.67 10.33
N GLU A 44 16.55 -28.29 11.32
CA GLU A 44 16.42 -26.99 11.98
C GLU A 44 16.73 -25.82 11.03
N LYS A 45 17.75 -25.96 10.17
CA LYS A 45 18.08 -24.99 9.13
C LYS A 45 16.89 -24.78 8.20
N VAL A 46 16.32 -25.87 7.68
CA VAL A 46 15.17 -25.82 6.78
C VAL A 46 13.94 -25.19 7.47
N ALA A 47 13.69 -25.53 8.74
CA ALA A 47 12.58 -24.98 9.51
C ALA A 47 12.69 -23.45 9.73
N LEU A 48 13.89 -22.88 9.65
CA LEU A 48 14.11 -21.42 9.72
C LEU A 48 13.89 -20.72 8.38
N MET A 49 13.82 -21.45 7.25
CA MET A 49 13.74 -20.89 5.89
C MET A 49 12.30 -20.66 5.41
N MET A 50 11.30 -20.78 6.27
CA MET A 50 9.89 -20.50 5.94
C MET A 50 9.41 -19.22 6.63
N ASP A 51 8.40 -18.54 6.06
CA ASP A 51 7.86 -17.29 6.61
C ASP A 51 7.44 -17.41 8.07
N THR A 52 6.97 -18.59 8.48
CA THR A 52 6.69 -18.96 9.88
C THR A 52 7.84 -19.81 10.41
N SER A 53 8.96 -19.17 10.73
CA SER A 53 10.15 -19.83 11.28
C SER A 53 9.87 -20.47 12.64
N GLN A 54 10.14 -21.78 12.73
CA GLN A 54 9.91 -22.56 13.94
C GLN A 54 10.97 -22.24 15.02
N PRO A 55 10.64 -22.37 16.31
CA PRO A 55 11.60 -22.19 17.39
C PRO A 55 12.62 -23.34 17.40
N VAL A 56 13.85 -23.03 17.83
CA VAL A 56 14.85 -24.06 18.16
C VAL A 56 15.18 -23.93 19.66
N GLU A 57 14.35 -24.55 20.48
CA GLU A 57 14.36 -24.35 21.94
C GLU A 57 15.70 -24.66 22.59
N ARG A 58 16.41 -25.73 22.15
CA ARG A 58 17.72 -26.12 22.68
C ARG A 58 18.79 -25.04 22.50
N LEU A 59 18.62 -24.16 21.51
CA LEU A 59 19.49 -23.01 21.22
C LEU A 59 18.91 -21.68 21.70
N GLY A 60 17.69 -21.68 22.21
CA GLY A 60 16.99 -20.47 22.65
C GLY A 60 16.56 -19.56 21.49
N ILE A 61 16.42 -20.12 20.29
CA ILE A 61 15.86 -19.42 19.14
C ILE A 61 14.34 -19.39 19.29
N LYS A 62 13.76 -18.17 19.37
CA LYS A 62 12.32 -17.97 19.45
C LYS A 62 11.66 -18.17 18.08
N PRO A 63 10.35 -18.47 18.02
CA PRO A 63 9.62 -18.44 16.77
C PRO A 63 9.66 -17.02 16.18
N TYR A 64 9.60 -16.91 14.85
CA TYR A 64 9.57 -15.62 14.16
C TYR A 64 8.67 -15.71 12.94
N ASN A 65 7.87 -14.67 12.71
CA ASN A 65 7.10 -14.57 11.49
C ASN A 65 7.65 -13.44 10.62
N TRP A 66 8.11 -13.80 9.40
CA TRP A 66 8.71 -12.86 8.45
C TRP A 66 7.67 -12.02 7.72
N TRP A 67 6.41 -12.52 7.67
CA TRP A 67 5.35 -11.82 6.94
C TRP A 67 4.77 -10.69 7.76
N ASN A 68 5.20 -9.47 7.46
CA ASN A 68 4.64 -8.25 8.02
C ASN A 68 4.46 -7.22 6.91
N GLU A 69 3.43 -6.39 7.03
CA GLU A 69 3.05 -5.44 5.99
C GLU A 69 2.98 -4.02 6.56
N ALA A 70 3.48 -3.06 5.77
CA ALA A 70 3.49 -1.66 6.16
C ALA A 70 3.35 -0.73 4.94
N LEU A 71 2.45 -1.07 4.02
CA LEU A 71 2.32 -0.40 2.72
C LEU A 71 2.04 1.11 2.86
N HIS A 72 1.21 1.50 3.84
CA HIS A 72 0.89 2.89 4.17
C HIS A 72 0.43 3.05 5.64
N GLY A 73 1.08 2.33 6.53
CA GLY A 73 0.81 2.14 7.95
C GLY A 73 0.99 0.67 8.30
N VAL A 74 1.19 0.35 9.57
CA VAL A 74 1.31 -1.06 10.01
C VAL A 74 0.00 -1.78 9.72
N ALA A 75 0.04 -2.80 8.86
CA ALA A 75 -1.16 -3.47 8.38
C ALA A 75 -1.50 -4.71 9.19
N ARG A 76 -2.81 -5.00 9.28
CA ARG A 76 -3.38 -6.27 9.76
C ARG A 76 -2.90 -6.69 11.16
N ALA A 77 -2.48 -5.72 11.96
CA ALA A 77 -2.04 -5.90 13.34
C ALA A 77 -2.79 -4.95 14.30
N GLY A 78 -4.07 -4.70 14.05
CA GLY A 78 -4.94 -3.86 14.86
C GLY A 78 -4.69 -2.37 14.71
N LEU A 79 -4.68 -1.63 15.82
CA LEU A 79 -4.55 -0.17 15.83
C LEU A 79 -3.27 0.29 15.13
N ALA A 80 -3.42 1.16 14.14
CA ALA A 80 -2.31 1.83 13.46
C ALA A 80 -2.82 3.09 12.75
N THR A 81 -1.94 4.03 12.47
CA THR A 81 -2.28 5.16 11.60
C THR A 81 -2.45 4.68 10.15
N ALA A 82 -3.57 5.01 9.52
CA ALA A 82 -3.81 4.75 8.10
C ALA A 82 -3.52 6.01 7.27
N PHE A 83 -2.35 6.03 6.64
CA PHE A 83 -1.93 7.08 5.71
C PHE A 83 -2.59 6.89 4.33
N PRO A 84 -2.51 7.88 3.41
CA PRO A 84 -2.92 7.66 2.02
C PRO A 84 -2.23 6.46 1.37
N GLN A 85 -2.94 5.80 0.45
CA GLN A 85 -2.38 4.71 -0.36
C GLN A 85 -1.14 5.18 -1.16
N PRO A 86 -0.14 4.34 -1.46
CA PRO A 86 1.11 4.72 -2.12
C PRO A 86 0.94 5.56 -3.39
N ILE A 87 -0.03 5.24 -4.25
CA ILE A 87 -0.31 6.05 -5.45
C ILE A 87 -0.72 7.48 -5.10
N GLY A 88 -1.47 7.67 -4.01
CA GLY A 88 -1.81 9.00 -3.46
C GLY A 88 -0.57 9.69 -2.87
N MET A 89 0.29 8.96 -2.15
CA MET A 89 1.56 9.52 -1.65
C MET A 89 2.46 9.97 -2.82
N ALA A 90 2.51 9.22 -3.91
CA ALA A 90 3.25 9.58 -5.12
C ALA A 90 2.75 10.88 -5.74
N ALA A 91 1.41 11.12 -5.71
CA ALA A 91 0.81 12.35 -6.19
C ALA A 91 1.26 13.61 -5.41
N SER A 92 1.80 13.45 -4.21
CA SER A 92 2.40 14.55 -3.47
C SER A 92 3.68 15.10 -4.10
N PHE A 93 4.42 14.30 -4.88
CA PHE A 93 5.78 14.62 -5.35
C PHE A 93 6.67 15.16 -4.22
N SER A 94 6.50 14.61 -3.00
CA SER A 94 7.20 15.03 -1.79
C SER A 94 7.95 13.85 -1.14
N PRO A 95 9.16 13.49 -1.63
CA PRO A 95 9.94 12.40 -1.06
C PRO A 95 10.21 12.58 0.44
N GLN A 96 10.41 13.82 0.87
CA GLN A 96 10.65 14.13 2.29
C GLN A 96 9.44 13.77 3.17
N THR A 97 8.22 14.11 2.75
CA THR A 97 7.01 13.75 3.53
C THR A 97 6.80 12.23 3.52
N VAL A 98 7.13 11.54 2.42
CA VAL A 98 7.12 10.06 2.37
C VAL A 98 8.10 9.48 3.40
N TYR A 99 9.31 10.02 3.50
CA TYR A 99 10.27 9.62 4.54
C TYR A 99 9.69 9.80 5.95
N GLU A 100 9.06 10.94 6.24
CA GLU A 100 8.46 11.24 7.55
C GLU A 100 7.33 10.25 7.88
N VAL A 101 6.46 9.93 6.91
CA VAL A 101 5.40 8.92 7.04
C VAL A 101 6.00 7.57 7.41
N PHE A 102 7.00 7.08 6.66
CA PHE A 102 7.55 5.75 6.92
C PHE A 102 8.45 5.70 8.16
N ASN A 103 9.02 6.83 8.59
CA ASN A 103 9.65 6.90 9.91
C ASN A 103 8.61 6.75 11.04
N ALA A 104 7.44 7.40 10.93
CA ALA A 104 6.34 7.23 11.88
C ALA A 104 5.80 5.79 11.87
N VAL A 105 5.61 5.19 10.67
CA VAL A 105 5.22 3.78 10.52
C VAL A 105 6.21 2.84 11.22
N SER A 106 7.52 3.11 11.09
CA SER A 106 8.55 2.28 11.72
C SER A 106 8.56 2.41 13.25
N ASP A 107 8.23 3.58 13.79
CA ASP A 107 8.05 3.77 15.24
C ASP A 107 6.85 2.96 15.75
N GLU A 108 5.72 3.01 15.04
CA GLU A 108 4.54 2.19 15.38
C GLU A 108 4.86 0.69 15.32
N ALA A 109 5.54 0.24 14.27
CA ALA A 109 5.90 -1.17 14.10
C ALA A 109 6.80 -1.67 15.25
N ARG A 110 7.81 -0.90 15.65
CA ARG A 110 8.68 -1.23 16.78
C ARG A 110 7.93 -1.26 18.11
N ALA A 111 7.09 -0.27 18.39
CA ALA A 111 6.28 -0.23 19.59
C ALA A 111 5.34 -1.43 19.70
N LYS A 112 4.70 -1.82 18.59
CA LYS A 112 3.82 -2.98 18.50
C LYS A 112 4.58 -4.29 18.68
N ASN A 113 5.72 -4.47 18.00
CA ASN A 113 6.56 -5.66 18.16
C ASN A 113 7.01 -5.82 19.63
N THR A 114 7.47 -4.75 20.28
CA THR A 114 7.87 -4.77 21.69
C THR A 114 6.71 -5.18 22.58
N TYR A 115 5.50 -4.66 22.31
CA TYR A 115 4.30 -5.02 23.06
C TYR A 115 3.96 -6.50 22.89
N TYR A 116 3.87 -7.02 21.66
CA TYR A 116 3.53 -8.42 21.40
C TYR A 116 4.58 -9.38 21.96
N ALA A 117 5.85 -9.08 21.77
CA ALA A 117 6.95 -9.89 22.33
C ALA A 117 6.89 -9.96 23.86
N SER A 118 6.49 -8.88 24.53
CA SER A 118 6.31 -8.87 26.00
C SER A 118 5.17 -9.80 26.47
N GLN A 119 4.22 -10.09 25.58
CA GLN A 119 3.12 -11.05 25.81
C GLN A 119 3.47 -12.48 25.35
N GLY A 120 4.71 -12.70 24.83
CA GLY A 120 5.13 -13.98 24.27
C GLY A 120 4.49 -14.31 22.92
N SER A 121 3.96 -13.32 22.21
CA SER A 121 3.34 -13.46 20.88
C SER A 121 4.32 -13.10 19.76
N TYR A 122 4.44 -13.98 18.76
CA TYR A 122 5.33 -13.84 17.59
C TYR A 122 4.58 -14.22 16.30
N GLU A 123 3.32 -13.83 16.22
CA GLU A 123 2.45 -14.18 15.12
C GLU A 123 2.72 -13.30 13.87
N ARG A 124 2.06 -13.63 12.77
CA ARG A 124 2.06 -12.85 11.53
C ARG A 124 1.65 -11.39 11.80
N TYR A 125 2.30 -10.45 11.12
CA TYR A 125 2.13 -9.00 11.26
C TYR A 125 2.65 -8.38 12.57
N GLN A 126 3.41 -9.13 13.36
CA GLN A 126 3.98 -8.66 14.63
C GLN A 126 5.51 -8.55 14.62
N GLY A 127 6.15 -8.92 13.51
CA GLY A 127 7.61 -8.92 13.34
C GLY A 127 8.17 -7.56 12.91
N LEU A 128 9.43 -7.58 12.48
CA LEU A 128 10.24 -6.40 12.17
C LEU A 128 10.70 -6.34 10.71
N THR A 129 10.27 -7.30 9.90
CA THR A 129 10.57 -7.43 8.46
C THR A 129 9.33 -7.01 7.67
N MET A 130 9.35 -5.81 7.07
CA MET A 130 8.19 -5.22 6.41
C MET A 130 8.26 -5.46 4.90
N TRP A 131 7.29 -6.21 4.35
CA TRP A 131 7.24 -6.52 2.92
C TRP A 131 6.71 -5.34 2.10
N THR A 132 7.47 -4.27 2.14
CA THR A 132 7.20 -2.94 1.59
C THR A 132 8.53 -2.25 1.26
N PRO A 133 8.62 -1.46 0.14
CA PRO A 133 7.57 -0.98 -0.76
C PRO A 133 7.31 -1.85 -1.99
N THR A 134 6.12 -1.71 -2.60
CA THR A 134 5.82 -2.16 -3.96
C THR A 134 6.34 -1.13 -4.97
N VAL A 135 7.41 -1.46 -5.70
CA VAL A 135 8.06 -0.54 -6.67
C VAL A 135 7.94 -0.99 -8.12
N ASN A 136 7.00 -1.88 -8.41
CA ASN A 136 6.62 -2.22 -9.77
C ASN A 136 6.06 -0.99 -10.50
N ILE A 137 6.25 -0.92 -11.81
CA ILE A 137 5.78 0.21 -12.62
C ILE A 137 4.30 0.05 -12.95
N TYR A 138 3.51 1.06 -12.69
CA TYR A 138 2.09 1.11 -13.03
C TYR A 138 1.91 1.37 -14.53
N ARG A 139 2.29 0.38 -15.36
CA ARG A 139 2.30 0.51 -16.84
C ARG A 139 0.91 0.56 -17.48
N ASP A 140 -0.11 0.04 -16.80
CA ASP A 140 -1.46 -0.12 -17.34
C ASP A 140 -2.52 0.17 -16.28
N PRO A 141 -3.49 1.08 -16.53
CA PRO A 141 -4.51 1.46 -15.56
C PRO A 141 -5.49 0.33 -15.20
N ARG A 142 -5.46 -0.79 -15.91
CA ARG A 142 -6.31 -1.97 -15.62
C ARG A 142 -5.76 -2.80 -14.47
N TRP A 143 -4.48 -2.68 -14.16
CA TRP A 143 -3.87 -3.47 -13.09
C TRP A 143 -4.34 -3.02 -11.70
N GLY A 144 -5.06 -3.91 -10.98
CA GLY A 144 -5.65 -3.60 -9.68
C GLY A 144 -4.65 -3.28 -8.58
N ARG A 145 -3.47 -3.94 -8.56
CA ARG A 145 -2.39 -3.61 -7.59
C ARG A 145 -1.59 -2.37 -7.95
N GLY A 146 -1.89 -1.71 -9.06
CA GLY A 146 -1.29 -0.41 -9.39
C GLY A 146 -1.46 0.61 -8.27
N ILE A 147 -2.51 0.50 -7.46
CA ILE A 147 -2.75 1.32 -6.27
C ILE A 147 -1.64 1.24 -5.22
N GLU A 148 -0.93 0.10 -5.16
CA GLU A 148 0.16 -0.15 -4.21
C GLU A 148 1.49 0.51 -4.64
N THR A 149 1.55 1.05 -5.86
CA THR A 149 2.78 1.55 -6.49
C THR A 149 2.89 3.07 -6.40
N TYR A 150 4.06 3.57 -6.81
CA TYR A 150 4.35 5.02 -6.87
C TYR A 150 4.17 5.59 -8.30
N GLY A 151 3.42 4.90 -9.16
CA GLY A 151 3.02 5.39 -10.48
C GLY A 151 3.75 4.76 -11.65
N GLU A 152 3.63 5.42 -12.80
CA GLU A 152 4.10 4.89 -14.09
C GLU A 152 5.55 5.27 -14.43
N ASP A 153 6.13 6.21 -13.66
CA ASP A 153 7.46 6.75 -13.97
C ASP A 153 8.55 6.09 -13.11
N PRO A 154 9.60 5.53 -13.73
CA PRO A 154 10.67 4.85 -12.99
C PRO A 154 11.47 5.76 -12.07
N TYR A 155 11.66 7.05 -12.45
CA TYR A 155 12.42 8.00 -11.62
C TYR A 155 11.62 8.40 -10.38
N LEU A 156 10.32 8.76 -10.55
CA LEU A 156 9.44 9.09 -9.44
C LEU A 156 9.33 7.90 -8.46
N THR A 157 9.09 6.69 -8.99
CA THR A 157 9.00 5.45 -8.19
C THR A 157 10.30 5.19 -7.42
N SER A 158 11.47 5.40 -8.06
CA SER A 158 12.77 5.26 -7.40
C SER A 158 12.93 6.27 -6.26
N ARG A 159 12.62 7.54 -6.49
CA ARG A 159 12.78 8.58 -5.44
C ARG A 159 11.85 8.36 -4.25
N MET A 160 10.60 7.95 -4.50
CA MET A 160 9.65 7.63 -3.43
C MET A 160 10.07 6.35 -2.69
N GLY A 161 10.37 5.27 -3.42
CA GLY A 161 10.78 4.00 -2.83
C GLY A 161 12.05 4.09 -1.97
N VAL A 162 13.05 4.86 -2.41
CA VAL A 162 14.26 5.14 -1.59
C VAL A 162 13.89 5.77 -0.25
N MET A 163 12.95 6.71 -0.22
CA MET A 163 12.52 7.36 1.03
C MET A 163 11.68 6.45 1.92
N VAL A 164 10.87 5.56 1.33
CA VAL A 164 10.18 4.49 2.07
C VAL A 164 11.18 3.61 2.81
N VAL A 165 12.16 3.08 2.08
CA VAL A 165 13.19 2.20 2.68
C VAL A 165 13.96 2.92 3.79
N LYS A 166 14.40 4.16 3.53
CA LYS A 166 15.12 4.95 4.55
C LYS A 166 14.27 5.28 5.76
N GLY A 167 12.98 5.56 5.59
CA GLY A 167 12.06 5.81 6.68
C GLY A 167 11.82 4.56 7.53
N LEU A 168 11.58 3.41 6.90
CA LEU A 168 11.37 2.12 7.59
C LEU A 168 12.64 1.65 8.30
N GLN A 169 13.77 1.61 7.61
CA GLN A 169 15.02 1.10 8.16
C GLN A 169 15.65 2.07 9.16
N GLY A 170 15.29 3.36 9.10
CA GLY A 170 15.79 4.41 9.97
C GLY A 170 17.31 4.63 9.84
N THR A 171 17.86 5.39 10.76
CA THR A 171 19.31 5.49 10.95
C THR A 171 19.73 4.44 11.98
N ASN A 172 20.65 3.56 11.57
CA ASN A 172 21.24 2.58 12.48
C ASN A 172 21.77 3.28 13.76
N ASP A 173 21.43 2.77 14.94
CA ASP A 173 21.91 3.28 16.24
C ASP A 173 23.38 2.90 16.52
N GLY A 174 24.05 2.34 15.51
CA GLY A 174 25.41 1.83 15.56
C GLY A 174 25.50 0.33 15.87
N ARG A 175 24.39 -0.33 16.24
CA ARG A 175 24.36 -1.74 16.56
C ARG A 175 23.17 -2.50 15.99
N TYR A 176 21.96 -1.95 16.08
CA TYR A 176 20.73 -2.65 15.67
C TYR A 176 19.98 -1.86 14.58
N ASP A 177 19.51 -2.58 13.58
CA ASP A 177 18.63 -2.06 12.56
C ASP A 177 17.23 -1.78 13.17
N LYS A 178 16.56 -0.71 12.71
CA LYS A 178 15.21 -0.37 13.19
C LYS A 178 14.17 -1.36 12.68
N LEU A 179 14.09 -1.51 11.36
CA LEU A 179 13.30 -2.50 10.63
C LEU A 179 14.05 -2.95 9.40
N HIS A 180 13.65 -4.05 8.81
CA HIS A 180 14.00 -4.38 7.43
C HIS A 180 12.85 -4.05 6.49
N ALA A 181 13.14 -3.38 5.39
CA ALA A 181 12.24 -3.12 4.29
C ALA A 181 12.48 -4.13 3.16
N CYS A 182 11.46 -4.42 2.37
CA CYS A 182 11.50 -5.37 1.28
C CYS A 182 11.02 -4.75 -0.03
N ALA A 183 11.90 -4.70 -1.03
CA ALA A 183 11.53 -4.25 -2.38
C ALA A 183 10.75 -5.36 -3.11
N LYS A 184 9.51 -5.07 -3.55
CA LYS A 184 8.66 -6.06 -4.21
C LYS A 184 7.95 -5.50 -5.45
N HIS A 185 7.58 -6.35 -6.42
CA HIS A 185 7.88 -7.78 -6.59
C HIS A 185 8.90 -7.91 -7.73
N PHE A 186 10.05 -8.51 -7.48
CA PHE A 186 11.19 -8.58 -8.42
C PHE A 186 11.09 -9.82 -9.33
N ALA A 187 10.87 -9.66 -10.63
CA ALA A 187 10.70 -8.43 -11.35
C ALA A 187 9.69 -8.60 -12.49
N VAL A 188 9.42 -7.48 -13.18
CA VAL A 188 8.54 -7.46 -14.35
C VAL A 188 7.14 -8.00 -13.98
N HIS A 189 6.58 -7.51 -12.90
CA HIS A 189 5.25 -7.84 -12.39
C HIS A 189 4.36 -6.59 -12.36
N SER A 190 3.36 -6.52 -13.25
CA SER A 190 2.44 -5.38 -13.40
C SER A 190 1.08 -5.81 -13.97
N GLY A 191 0.55 -6.92 -13.46
CA GLY A 191 -0.70 -7.56 -13.91
C GLY A 191 -0.54 -8.40 -15.19
N PRO A 192 -1.55 -9.15 -15.56
CA PRO A 192 -2.85 -9.30 -14.91
C PRO A 192 -2.83 -10.13 -13.60
N GLU A 193 -3.78 -9.87 -12.69
CA GLU A 193 -3.90 -10.62 -11.44
C GLU A 193 -4.56 -11.99 -11.64
N TRP A 194 -5.49 -12.14 -12.57
CA TRP A 194 -6.27 -13.38 -12.75
C TRP A 194 -5.45 -14.60 -13.24
N ASN A 195 -4.24 -14.40 -13.74
CA ASN A 195 -3.34 -15.48 -14.22
C ASN A 195 -1.90 -15.33 -13.72
N ARG A 196 -1.66 -14.53 -12.68
CA ARG A 196 -0.32 -14.19 -12.19
C ARG A 196 0.54 -15.40 -11.84
N HIS A 197 -0.08 -16.49 -11.36
CA HIS A 197 0.60 -17.74 -10.97
C HIS A 197 1.12 -18.58 -12.14
N SER A 198 0.69 -18.29 -13.37
CA SER A 198 1.12 -19.00 -14.57
C SER A 198 1.61 -18.07 -15.69
N PHE A 199 1.51 -16.76 -15.49
CA PHE A 199 1.88 -15.77 -16.49
C PHE A 199 3.39 -15.79 -16.75
N ASN A 200 3.77 -15.78 -18.05
CA ASN A 200 5.15 -15.69 -18.47
C ASN A 200 5.36 -14.44 -19.32
N VAL A 201 6.22 -13.55 -18.88
CA VAL A 201 6.61 -12.37 -19.67
C VAL A 201 7.61 -12.80 -20.73
N GLU A 202 7.16 -12.81 -21.97
CA GLU A 202 7.97 -13.14 -23.14
C GLU A 202 8.20 -11.93 -24.03
N ASN A 203 9.27 -11.96 -24.83
CA ASN A 203 9.57 -10.96 -25.84
C ASN A 203 9.69 -9.52 -25.33
N LEU A 204 10.03 -9.33 -24.04
CA LEU A 204 10.32 -8.01 -23.51
C LEU A 204 11.66 -7.50 -24.07
N SER A 205 11.66 -6.27 -24.60
CA SER A 205 12.91 -5.66 -25.04
C SER A 205 13.87 -5.46 -23.87
N THR A 206 15.17 -5.70 -24.10
CA THR A 206 16.21 -5.45 -23.07
C THR A 206 16.19 -4.00 -22.64
N ARG A 207 15.88 -3.08 -23.54
CA ARG A 207 15.70 -1.67 -23.24
C ARG A 207 14.60 -1.44 -22.21
N ASP A 208 13.40 -1.97 -22.45
CA ASP A 208 12.28 -1.78 -21.54
C ASP A 208 12.57 -2.38 -20.16
N LEU A 209 13.27 -3.52 -20.12
CA LEU A 209 13.69 -4.12 -18.86
C LEU A 209 14.58 -3.15 -18.05
N TYR A 210 15.65 -2.62 -18.63
CA TYR A 210 16.64 -1.78 -17.93
C TYR A 210 16.25 -0.30 -17.83
N GLU A 211 15.39 0.21 -18.71
CA GLU A 211 14.96 1.61 -18.71
C GLU A 211 13.66 1.84 -17.94
N THR A 212 12.86 0.78 -17.70
CA THR A 212 11.53 0.91 -17.10
C THR A 212 11.36 0.04 -15.86
N TYR A 213 11.56 -1.29 -15.95
CA TYR A 213 11.15 -2.21 -14.89
C TYR A 213 12.18 -2.37 -13.77
N LEU A 214 13.47 -2.33 -14.07
CA LEU A 214 14.55 -2.53 -13.09
C LEU A 214 14.99 -1.28 -12.31
N PRO A 215 14.93 -0.04 -12.83
CA PRO A 215 15.53 1.12 -12.16
C PRO A 215 15.04 1.37 -10.71
N PRO A 216 13.74 1.18 -10.35
CA PRO A 216 13.35 1.37 -8.97
C PRO A 216 14.02 0.38 -8.01
N PHE A 217 14.12 -0.90 -8.38
CA PHE A 217 14.79 -1.92 -7.57
C PHE A 217 16.29 -1.62 -7.42
N GLU A 218 16.95 -1.25 -8.51
CA GLU A 218 18.37 -0.85 -8.47
C GLU A 218 18.60 0.31 -7.51
N ALA A 219 17.74 1.32 -7.55
CA ALA A 219 17.81 2.47 -6.66
C ALA A 219 17.64 2.07 -5.18
N LEU A 220 16.69 1.18 -4.87
CA LEU A 220 16.49 0.71 -3.51
C LEU A 220 17.69 -0.11 -3.00
N VAL A 221 18.31 -0.91 -3.85
CA VAL A 221 19.51 -1.67 -3.50
C VAL A 221 20.72 -0.76 -3.30
N LYS A 222 21.02 0.08 -4.29
CA LYS A 222 22.29 0.85 -4.33
C LYS A 222 22.26 2.14 -3.50
N GLU A 223 21.09 2.82 -3.40
CA GLU A 223 20.99 4.14 -2.74
C GLU A 223 20.36 4.08 -1.35
N ALA A 224 19.45 3.12 -1.13
CA ALA A 224 18.74 2.98 0.15
C ALA A 224 19.27 1.81 0.99
N GLY A 225 20.00 0.86 0.40
CA GLY A 225 20.52 -0.31 1.12
C GLY A 225 19.38 -1.19 1.64
N VAL A 226 18.36 -1.44 0.79
CA VAL A 226 17.23 -2.28 1.16
C VAL A 226 17.72 -3.65 1.64
N LYS A 227 17.11 -4.18 2.71
CA LYS A 227 17.57 -5.43 3.36
C LYS A 227 16.98 -6.69 2.74
N GLU A 228 15.81 -6.56 2.12
CA GLU A 228 15.08 -7.70 1.55
C GLU A 228 14.57 -7.37 0.15
N VAL A 229 14.46 -8.40 -0.69
CA VAL A 229 13.84 -8.35 -2.02
C VAL A 229 12.92 -9.54 -2.17
N MET A 230 11.65 -9.31 -2.49
CA MET A 230 10.68 -10.36 -2.78
C MET A 230 10.62 -10.62 -4.27
N CYS A 231 10.86 -11.86 -4.70
CA CYS A 231 10.70 -12.27 -6.09
C CYS A 231 9.22 -12.49 -6.43
N ALA A 232 8.86 -12.21 -7.69
CA ALA A 232 7.48 -12.17 -8.15
C ALA A 232 6.90 -13.56 -8.48
N TYR A 233 5.56 -13.64 -8.57
CA TYR A 233 4.83 -14.85 -8.97
C TYR A 233 5.11 -15.30 -10.41
N ASN A 234 5.16 -14.36 -11.33
CA ASN A 234 5.26 -14.65 -12.77
C ASN A 234 6.59 -15.29 -13.15
N SER A 235 6.61 -15.89 -14.33
CA SER A 235 7.84 -16.24 -15.04
C SER A 235 8.32 -15.08 -15.91
N PHE A 236 9.62 -15.04 -16.14
CA PHE A 236 10.28 -14.14 -17.09
C PHE A 236 11.15 -14.94 -18.03
N GLU A 237 10.88 -14.84 -19.35
CA GLU A 237 11.59 -15.60 -20.40
C GLU A 237 11.63 -17.11 -20.13
N GLY A 238 10.54 -17.66 -19.59
CA GLY A 238 10.37 -19.08 -19.29
C GLY A 238 10.93 -19.54 -17.94
N GLU A 239 11.61 -18.69 -17.18
CA GLU A 239 12.10 -19.00 -15.83
C GLU A 239 11.15 -18.37 -14.78
N PRO A 240 10.61 -19.13 -13.79
CA PRO A 240 9.91 -18.53 -12.64
C PRO A 240 10.81 -17.49 -11.96
N CYS A 241 10.31 -16.29 -11.67
CA CYS A 241 11.14 -15.21 -11.12
C CYS A 241 11.89 -15.62 -9.85
N CYS A 242 11.26 -16.42 -8.96
CA CYS A 242 11.89 -16.91 -7.74
C CYS A 242 12.92 -18.03 -7.95
N GLY A 243 13.10 -18.49 -9.17
CA GLY A 243 14.11 -19.46 -9.61
C GLY A 243 14.99 -18.95 -10.75
N SER A 244 14.88 -17.68 -11.12
CA SER A 244 15.60 -17.13 -12.27
C SER A 244 17.05 -16.80 -11.94
N ASN A 245 17.98 -17.52 -12.58
CA ASN A 245 19.40 -17.21 -12.48
C ASN A 245 19.72 -15.80 -13.02
N ARG A 246 19.07 -15.40 -14.12
CA ARG A 246 19.28 -14.08 -14.72
C ARG A 246 18.89 -12.95 -13.77
N LEU A 247 17.69 -13.02 -13.21
CA LEU A 247 17.18 -11.94 -12.34
C LEU A 247 17.92 -11.92 -11.00
N LEU A 248 17.97 -13.06 -10.30
CA LEU A 248 18.43 -13.10 -8.92
C LEU A 248 19.94 -13.15 -8.79
N MET A 249 20.62 -14.05 -9.56
CA MET A 249 22.07 -14.20 -9.43
C MET A 249 22.84 -13.19 -10.28
N GLN A 250 22.52 -13.03 -11.57
CA GLN A 250 23.30 -12.16 -12.44
C GLN A 250 23.02 -10.68 -12.12
N ILE A 251 21.75 -10.23 -12.20
CA ILE A 251 21.40 -8.82 -12.04
C ILE A 251 21.45 -8.40 -10.56
N LEU A 252 20.63 -9.05 -9.70
CA LEU A 252 20.48 -8.61 -8.32
C LEU A 252 21.75 -8.83 -7.47
N ARG A 253 22.29 -10.07 -7.46
CA ARG A 253 23.45 -10.41 -6.62
C ARG A 253 24.76 -9.88 -7.18
N ASN A 254 25.07 -10.19 -8.48
CA ASN A 254 26.37 -9.88 -9.06
C ASN A 254 26.48 -8.44 -9.54
N ASP A 255 25.55 -7.95 -10.39
CA ASP A 255 25.69 -6.62 -10.99
C ASP A 255 25.38 -5.49 -9.98
N TRP A 256 24.41 -5.70 -9.08
CA TRP A 256 24.05 -4.70 -8.08
C TRP A 256 24.70 -4.92 -6.71
N GLY A 257 25.28 -6.09 -6.46
CA GLY A 257 25.99 -6.43 -5.22
C GLY A 257 25.06 -6.64 -4.02
N PHE A 258 23.81 -7.07 -4.26
CA PHE A 258 22.86 -7.31 -3.20
C PHE A 258 23.23 -8.53 -2.33
N ASN A 259 23.43 -8.30 -1.04
CA ASN A 259 23.79 -9.33 -0.08
C ASN A 259 22.69 -9.64 0.96
N GLY A 260 21.54 -8.94 0.89
CA GLY A 260 20.40 -9.16 1.77
C GLY A 260 19.60 -10.42 1.43
N ILE A 261 18.46 -10.57 2.09
CA ILE A 261 17.56 -11.71 1.92
C ILE A 261 16.76 -11.57 0.63
N VAL A 262 16.69 -12.66 -0.15
CA VAL A 262 15.68 -12.83 -1.20
C VAL A 262 14.61 -13.77 -0.67
N LEU A 263 13.36 -13.33 -0.71
CA LEU A 263 12.21 -14.14 -0.31
C LEU A 263 11.22 -14.33 -1.46
N SER A 264 10.48 -15.45 -1.42
CA SER A 264 9.44 -15.69 -2.41
C SER A 264 8.17 -14.95 -2.07
N ASP A 265 7.40 -14.55 -3.06
CA ASP A 265 5.98 -14.26 -2.85
C ASP A 265 5.24 -15.53 -2.39
N CYS A 266 4.07 -15.36 -1.74
CA CYS A 266 3.43 -16.45 -1.01
C CYS A 266 2.89 -17.54 -1.93
N GLY A 267 3.45 -18.75 -1.82
CA GLY A 267 3.15 -19.89 -2.69
C GLY A 267 3.90 -19.89 -4.02
N ALA A 268 4.72 -18.88 -4.33
CA ALA A 268 5.38 -18.78 -5.63
C ALA A 268 6.34 -19.94 -5.93
N ILE A 269 6.91 -20.62 -4.91
CA ILE A 269 7.73 -21.81 -5.15
C ILE A 269 6.85 -23.01 -5.52
N ALA A 270 5.63 -23.09 -4.95
CA ALA A 270 4.67 -24.12 -5.32
C ALA A 270 4.20 -23.97 -6.78
N ASP A 271 4.15 -22.73 -7.30
CA ASP A 271 3.82 -22.48 -8.72
C ASP A 271 4.83 -23.08 -9.71
N PHE A 272 6.06 -23.39 -9.27
CA PHE A 272 7.06 -24.02 -10.14
C PHE A 272 6.61 -25.41 -10.62
N TYR A 273 5.89 -26.19 -9.77
CA TYR A 273 5.52 -27.57 -10.03
C TYR A 273 4.01 -27.86 -10.01
N ASN A 274 3.21 -26.92 -9.51
CA ASN A 274 1.75 -27.12 -9.44
C ASN A 274 1.10 -27.17 -10.82
N GLU A 275 -0.02 -27.88 -10.91
CA GLU A 275 -0.81 -28.03 -12.14
C GLU A 275 -1.30 -26.69 -12.72
N TYR A 276 -1.58 -25.73 -11.86
CA TYR A 276 -2.06 -24.39 -12.23
C TYR A 276 -0.96 -23.34 -12.34
N GLY A 277 0.28 -23.70 -11.99
CA GLY A 277 1.45 -22.83 -12.04
C GLY A 277 2.25 -22.97 -13.35
N HIS A 278 3.57 -22.77 -13.24
CA HIS A 278 4.48 -22.71 -14.40
C HIS A 278 4.85 -24.07 -14.97
N LYS A 279 4.72 -25.17 -14.21
CA LYS A 279 5.10 -26.55 -14.61
C LYS A 279 6.58 -26.65 -15.08
N ALA A 280 7.45 -25.84 -14.52
CA ALA A 280 8.87 -25.81 -14.83
C ALA A 280 9.65 -26.97 -14.17
N TYR A 281 9.12 -27.53 -13.08
CA TYR A 281 9.69 -28.62 -12.32
C TYR A 281 8.64 -29.73 -12.06
N SER A 282 9.13 -30.97 -11.82
CA SER A 282 8.26 -32.14 -11.63
C SER A 282 7.73 -32.33 -10.21
N ASP A 283 8.45 -31.79 -9.21
CA ASP A 283 8.21 -32.06 -7.79
C ASP A 283 8.74 -30.92 -6.90
N ALA A 284 8.30 -30.91 -5.64
CA ALA A 284 8.67 -29.90 -4.66
C ALA A 284 10.16 -29.92 -4.35
N GLU A 285 10.79 -31.10 -4.29
CA GLU A 285 12.22 -31.24 -4.01
C GLU A 285 13.08 -30.54 -5.06
N SER A 286 12.78 -30.77 -6.33
CA SER A 286 13.51 -30.14 -7.47
C SER A 286 13.24 -28.64 -7.56
N ALA A 287 11.98 -28.20 -7.30
CA ALA A 287 11.58 -26.80 -7.30
C ALA A 287 12.28 -26.03 -6.18
N SER A 288 12.23 -26.53 -4.95
CA SER A 288 12.86 -25.91 -3.77
C SER A 288 14.38 -25.84 -3.90
N ALA A 289 15.03 -26.92 -4.38
CA ALA A 289 16.46 -26.93 -4.64
C ALA A 289 16.84 -25.87 -5.68
N ALA A 290 16.10 -25.77 -6.80
CA ALA A 290 16.35 -24.78 -7.83
C ALA A 290 16.17 -23.33 -7.32
N ALA A 291 15.15 -23.06 -6.52
CA ALA A 291 14.93 -21.75 -5.91
C ALA A 291 16.11 -21.31 -5.03
N VAL A 292 16.58 -22.18 -4.12
CA VAL A 292 17.73 -21.89 -3.24
C VAL A 292 19.01 -21.71 -4.04
N LEU A 293 19.29 -22.60 -5.01
CA LEU A 293 20.48 -22.55 -5.86
C LEU A 293 20.54 -21.28 -6.70
N ASN A 294 19.38 -20.74 -7.08
CA ASN A 294 19.26 -19.50 -7.83
C ASN A 294 19.04 -18.25 -6.95
N GLY A 295 19.17 -18.38 -5.61
CA GLY A 295 19.36 -17.26 -4.71
C GLY A 295 18.15 -16.85 -3.86
N THR A 296 17.04 -17.61 -3.85
CA THR A 296 15.91 -17.40 -2.95
C THR A 296 16.18 -18.04 -1.59
N ASP A 297 16.30 -17.21 -0.55
CA ASP A 297 16.74 -17.62 0.80
C ASP A 297 15.58 -18.05 1.70
N LEU A 298 14.39 -17.45 1.53
CA LEU A 298 13.22 -17.62 2.39
C LEU A 298 11.98 -17.88 1.54
N GLU A 299 11.16 -18.83 1.94
CA GLU A 299 9.87 -19.10 1.30
C GLU A 299 8.70 -18.56 2.13
N CYS A 300 7.79 -17.84 1.50
CA CYS A 300 6.43 -17.70 2.00
C CYS A 300 5.61 -18.89 1.50
N GLY A 301 5.50 -19.92 2.32
CA GLY A 301 4.86 -21.19 1.94
C GLY A 301 5.40 -22.38 2.72
N SER A 302 5.28 -23.58 2.12
CA SER A 302 5.70 -24.84 2.74
C SER A 302 6.50 -25.77 1.80
N SER A 303 6.81 -25.33 0.58
CA SER A 303 7.57 -26.18 -0.38
C SER A 303 8.98 -26.46 0.11
N TYR A 304 9.58 -25.53 0.88
CA TYR A 304 10.93 -25.70 1.43
C TYR A 304 11.05 -26.85 2.47
N GLU A 305 9.94 -27.35 3.01
CA GLU A 305 9.97 -28.60 3.80
C GLU A 305 10.60 -29.76 3.01
N ALA A 306 10.49 -29.73 1.67
CA ALA A 306 11.09 -30.72 0.77
C ALA A 306 12.62 -30.63 0.67
N LEU A 307 13.28 -29.55 1.15
CA LEU A 307 14.73 -29.36 1.06
C LEU A 307 15.52 -30.42 1.85
N VAL A 308 14.98 -30.92 2.96
CA VAL A 308 15.62 -32.03 3.71
C VAL A 308 15.76 -33.24 2.81
N LYS A 309 14.69 -33.64 2.12
CA LYS A 309 14.70 -34.77 1.19
C LYS A 309 15.54 -34.47 -0.06
N ALA A 310 15.46 -33.25 -0.58
CA ALA A 310 16.26 -32.81 -1.73
C ALA A 310 17.79 -32.95 -1.43
N ALA A 311 18.22 -32.58 -0.22
CA ALA A 311 19.61 -32.73 0.20
C ALA A 311 20.01 -34.23 0.33
N GLN A 312 19.15 -35.07 0.91
CA GLN A 312 19.37 -36.52 1.01
C GLN A 312 19.44 -37.20 -0.38
N GLU A 313 18.69 -36.70 -1.36
CA GLU A 313 18.70 -37.18 -2.73
C GLU A 313 19.85 -36.58 -3.57
N GLY A 314 20.64 -35.68 -3.02
CA GLY A 314 21.75 -35.01 -3.70
C GLY A 314 21.34 -33.98 -4.75
N LYS A 315 20.11 -33.45 -4.68
CA LYS A 315 19.62 -32.37 -5.55
C LYS A 315 20.18 -30.99 -5.16
N ILE A 316 20.59 -30.85 -3.89
CA ILE A 316 21.21 -29.64 -3.32
C ILE A 316 22.24 -30.04 -2.24
N ASP A 317 23.35 -29.30 -2.15
CA ASP A 317 24.30 -29.47 -1.06
C ASP A 317 23.87 -28.69 0.19
N GLU A 318 24.07 -29.23 1.39
CA GLU A 318 23.76 -28.51 2.65
C GLU A 318 24.47 -27.16 2.76
N LYS A 319 25.68 -27.02 2.19
CA LYS A 319 26.40 -25.72 2.12
C LYS A 319 25.66 -24.61 1.38
N ASP A 320 24.75 -24.94 0.45
CA ASP A 320 23.95 -23.97 -0.28
C ASP A 320 22.74 -23.54 0.56
N ILE A 321 22.16 -24.46 1.34
CA ILE A 321 21.19 -24.19 2.40
C ILE A 321 21.82 -23.28 3.48
N ASP A 322 23.07 -23.58 3.89
CA ASP A 322 23.82 -22.78 4.87
C ASP A 322 23.95 -21.31 4.48
N LYS A 323 24.17 -21.01 3.18
CA LYS A 323 24.27 -19.62 2.70
C LYS A 323 22.96 -18.86 2.90
N ALA A 324 21.83 -19.50 2.65
CA ALA A 324 20.51 -18.91 2.83
C ALA A 324 20.22 -18.67 4.33
N VAL A 325 20.40 -19.71 5.15
CA VAL A 325 20.17 -19.63 6.61
C VAL A 325 21.08 -18.59 7.27
N LEU A 326 22.34 -18.47 6.81
CA LEU A 326 23.27 -17.46 7.33
C LEU A 326 22.70 -16.04 7.22
N ARG A 327 22.12 -15.66 6.06
CA ARG A 327 21.49 -14.34 5.85
C ARG A 327 20.29 -14.12 6.78
N LEU A 328 19.48 -15.17 6.99
CA LEU A 328 18.32 -15.09 7.90
C LEU A 328 18.79 -14.87 9.35
N LEU A 329 19.82 -15.58 9.80
CA LEU A 329 20.38 -15.41 11.14
C LEU A 329 21.03 -14.04 11.31
N GLU A 330 21.80 -13.56 10.32
CA GLU A 330 22.37 -12.20 10.32
C GLU A 330 21.29 -11.14 10.51
N ALA A 331 20.17 -11.25 9.79
CA ALA A 331 19.04 -10.35 9.91
C ALA A 331 18.42 -10.35 11.31
N ARG A 332 18.17 -11.53 11.89
CA ARG A 332 17.61 -11.66 13.24
C ARG A 332 18.54 -11.07 14.31
N PHE A 333 19.86 -11.25 14.18
CA PHE A 333 20.83 -10.60 15.07
C PHE A 333 20.89 -9.08 14.85
N ALA A 334 20.86 -8.61 13.59
CA ALA A 334 20.87 -7.19 13.27
C ALA A 334 19.63 -6.46 13.79
N LEU A 335 18.46 -7.09 13.77
CA LEU A 335 17.20 -6.56 14.33
C LEU A 335 17.17 -6.55 15.87
N GLY A 336 18.15 -7.21 16.54
CA GLY A 336 18.21 -7.33 17.99
C GLY A 336 17.23 -8.34 18.57
N GLU A 337 16.61 -9.17 17.76
CA GLU A 337 15.58 -10.12 18.16
C GLU A 337 16.13 -11.27 19.00
N MET A 338 17.43 -11.55 18.82
CA MET A 338 18.17 -12.60 19.56
C MET A 338 18.82 -12.09 20.85
N ASP A 339 18.61 -10.82 21.20
CA ASP A 339 19.23 -10.17 22.37
C ASP A 339 18.19 -9.83 23.46
N ALA A 340 18.66 -9.43 24.63
CA ALA A 340 17.78 -8.98 25.70
C ALA A 340 17.13 -7.63 25.31
N PRO A 341 15.81 -7.44 25.52
CA PRO A 341 15.13 -6.23 25.12
C PRO A 341 15.75 -4.93 25.66
N GLU A 342 16.31 -4.95 26.86
CA GLU A 342 16.97 -3.82 27.48
C GLU A 342 18.25 -3.34 26.76
N ASP A 343 18.90 -4.25 26.01
CA ASP A 343 20.09 -3.97 25.21
C ASP A 343 19.77 -3.35 23.85
N VAL A 344 18.51 -3.48 23.38
CA VAL A 344 18.04 -3.00 22.09
C VAL A 344 17.43 -1.60 22.24
N SER A 345 18.05 -0.56 21.65
CA SER A 345 17.61 0.84 21.80
C SER A 345 16.17 1.05 21.31
N TRP A 346 15.76 0.34 20.27
CA TRP A 346 14.45 0.48 19.63
C TRP A 346 13.27 -0.04 20.47
N THR A 347 13.52 -0.89 21.47
CA THR A 347 12.47 -1.35 22.41
C THR A 347 12.00 -0.28 23.39
N LYS A 348 12.70 0.87 23.43
CA LYS A 348 12.35 2.01 24.27
C LYS A 348 11.27 2.90 23.67
N ILE A 349 10.89 2.68 22.41
CA ILE A 349 9.78 3.39 21.77
C ILE A 349 8.47 3.00 22.47
N PRO A 350 7.75 3.94 23.09
CA PRO A 350 6.58 3.63 23.90
C PRO A 350 5.38 3.30 23.00
N PHE A 351 4.46 2.44 23.46
CA PHE A 351 3.26 2.09 22.70
C PHE A 351 2.36 3.30 22.38
N SER A 352 2.46 4.38 23.15
CA SER A 352 1.69 5.62 22.94
C SER A 352 1.99 6.37 21.63
N VAL A 353 3.02 5.94 20.87
CA VAL A 353 3.26 6.49 19.51
C VAL A 353 2.25 5.96 18.50
N VAL A 354 1.67 4.76 18.76
CA VAL A 354 0.72 4.10 17.86
C VAL A 354 -0.55 4.93 17.77
N ALA A 355 -0.93 5.31 16.55
CA ALA A 355 -2.08 6.18 16.25
C ALA A 355 -2.08 7.49 17.10
N SER A 356 -0.91 8.06 17.32
CA SER A 356 -0.75 9.30 18.09
C SER A 356 -1.30 10.50 17.34
N ALA A 357 -1.61 11.58 18.05
CA ALA A 357 -2.04 12.86 17.45
C ALA A 357 -0.99 13.46 16.49
N ALA A 358 0.30 13.21 16.72
CA ALA A 358 1.35 13.62 15.80
C ALA A 358 1.27 12.84 14.47
N HIS A 359 1.02 11.53 14.53
CA HIS A 359 0.85 10.70 13.33
C HIS A 359 -0.45 11.02 12.60
N ASP A 360 -1.52 11.34 13.32
CA ASP A 360 -2.78 11.83 12.73
C ASP A 360 -2.58 13.14 11.96
N SER A 361 -1.83 14.09 12.55
CA SER A 361 -1.48 15.35 11.88
C SER A 361 -0.63 15.12 10.62
N LEU A 362 0.28 14.14 10.65
CA LEU A 362 1.10 13.77 9.50
C LEU A 362 0.25 13.07 8.42
N ALA A 363 -0.73 12.25 8.81
CA ALA A 363 -1.68 11.64 7.88
C ALA A 363 -2.51 12.71 7.15
N LEU A 364 -2.97 13.74 7.86
CA LEU A 364 -3.68 14.87 7.27
C LEU A 364 -2.76 15.67 6.31
N ASP A 365 -1.52 15.95 6.69
CA ASP A 365 -0.57 16.67 5.82
C ASP A 365 -0.29 15.91 4.53
N MET A 366 -0.06 14.59 4.60
CA MET A 366 0.14 13.74 3.43
C MET A 366 -1.15 13.68 2.57
N ALA A 367 -2.33 13.54 3.17
CA ALA A 367 -3.60 13.55 2.45
C ALA A 367 -3.82 14.87 1.70
N ARG A 368 -3.58 16.02 2.34
CA ARG A 368 -3.66 17.35 1.69
C ARG A 368 -2.70 17.45 0.49
N LYS A 369 -1.45 17.02 0.66
CA LYS A 369 -0.43 17.07 -0.40
C LYS A 369 -0.73 16.15 -1.58
N SER A 370 -1.51 15.08 -1.36
CA SER A 370 -1.93 14.13 -2.42
C SER A 370 -3.10 14.64 -3.26
N MET A 371 -3.94 15.55 -2.74
CA MET A 371 -5.12 16.04 -3.44
C MET A 371 -4.76 16.69 -4.76
N THR A 372 -5.28 16.14 -5.86
CA THR A 372 -4.95 16.57 -7.23
C THR A 372 -6.16 17.16 -7.93
N LEU A 373 -6.19 18.47 -8.06
CA LEU A 373 -7.28 19.18 -8.76
C LEU A 373 -7.10 19.06 -10.28
N LEU A 374 -8.04 18.39 -10.96
CA LEU A 374 -7.97 18.13 -12.40
C LEU A 374 -8.72 19.15 -13.23
N GLN A 375 -9.79 19.70 -12.69
CA GLN A 375 -10.64 20.69 -13.37
C GLN A 375 -11.24 21.67 -12.36
N ASN A 376 -11.35 22.95 -12.74
CA ASN A 376 -12.01 24.00 -11.96
C ASN A 376 -12.55 25.09 -12.90
N LYS A 377 -13.73 24.83 -13.53
CA LYS A 377 -14.37 25.76 -14.44
C LYS A 377 -14.87 27.00 -13.68
N ASP A 378 -14.70 28.16 -14.27
CA ASP A 378 -15.13 29.44 -13.74
C ASP A 378 -14.70 29.71 -12.28
N ASN A 379 -13.65 29.03 -11.82
CA ASN A 379 -13.16 29.07 -10.44
C ASN A 379 -14.25 28.78 -9.40
N ILE A 380 -15.11 27.77 -9.64
CA ILE A 380 -16.14 27.37 -8.70
C ILE A 380 -15.56 26.98 -7.35
N LEU A 381 -14.37 26.37 -7.35
CA LEU A 381 -13.59 26.14 -6.16
C LEU A 381 -12.57 27.27 -5.95
N PRO A 382 -12.31 27.67 -4.69
CA PRO A 382 -12.92 27.18 -3.46
C PRO A 382 -14.34 27.68 -3.25
N LEU A 383 -15.19 26.85 -2.63
CA LEU A 383 -16.54 27.20 -2.21
C LEU A 383 -16.52 28.29 -1.14
N LYS A 384 -17.50 29.18 -1.19
CA LYS A 384 -17.66 30.24 -0.18
C LYS A 384 -18.71 29.83 0.84
N ARG A 385 -18.34 29.84 2.12
CA ARG A 385 -19.24 29.62 3.26
C ARG A 385 -20.18 30.84 3.45
N GLY A 386 -21.34 30.61 4.08
CA GLY A 386 -22.32 31.64 4.45
C GLY A 386 -23.56 31.59 3.60
N GLY A 387 -24.54 30.78 3.99
CA GLY A 387 -25.83 30.58 3.31
C GLY A 387 -25.72 29.64 2.11
N LEU A 388 -24.74 28.75 2.07
CA LEU A 388 -24.53 27.76 1.01
C LEU A 388 -25.27 26.46 1.36
N THR A 389 -26.12 25.96 0.45
CA THR A 389 -26.71 24.63 0.57
C THR A 389 -25.91 23.63 -0.26
N VAL A 390 -25.19 22.74 0.43
CA VAL A 390 -24.35 21.69 -0.16
C VAL A 390 -25.06 20.36 -0.12
N ALA A 391 -25.26 19.72 -1.26
CA ALA A 391 -25.62 18.30 -1.30
C ALA A 391 -24.37 17.44 -1.43
N VAL A 392 -24.25 16.40 -0.60
CA VAL A 392 -23.19 15.38 -0.69
C VAL A 392 -23.82 14.09 -1.17
N MET A 393 -23.32 13.55 -2.28
CA MET A 393 -23.86 12.36 -2.94
C MET A 393 -22.74 11.38 -3.30
N GLY A 394 -23.12 10.17 -3.73
CA GLY A 394 -22.21 9.16 -4.28
C GLY A 394 -21.83 8.08 -3.29
N PRO A 395 -21.32 6.93 -3.79
CA PRO A 395 -21.06 5.74 -2.98
C PRO A 395 -19.91 5.92 -1.96
N ASN A 396 -18.98 6.84 -2.23
CA ASN A 396 -17.79 7.09 -1.40
C ASN A 396 -18.00 8.24 -0.38
N ALA A 397 -19.20 8.84 -0.34
CA ALA A 397 -19.45 10.00 0.50
C ALA A 397 -19.30 9.70 2.01
N ASN A 398 -19.84 8.59 2.46
CA ASN A 398 -19.87 8.18 3.86
C ASN A 398 -19.20 6.80 4.08
N ASP A 399 -18.20 6.46 3.30
CA ASP A 399 -17.48 5.19 3.38
C ASP A 399 -16.08 5.40 3.99
N SER A 400 -15.88 4.91 5.22
CA SER A 400 -14.59 4.97 5.89
C SER A 400 -13.62 3.88 5.39
N VAL A 401 -14.13 2.69 5.01
CA VAL A 401 -13.30 1.56 4.59
C VAL A 401 -12.62 1.84 3.24
N MET A 402 -13.35 2.45 2.32
CA MET A 402 -12.79 2.89 1.03
C MET A 402 -11.55 3.77 1.21
N GLN A 403 -11.55 4.67 2.21
CA GLN A 403 -10.43 5.58 2.44
C GLN A 403 -9.15 4.88 2.91
N TRP A 404 -9.29 3.72 3.58
CA TRP A 404 -8.14 3.00 4.13
C TRP A 404 -7.31 2.27 3.05
N GLY A 405 -7.82 2.12 1.83
CA GLY A 405 -7.12 1.37 0.78
C GLY A 405 -7.03 -0.13 1.08
N ASN A 406 -5.96 -0.77 0.59
CA ASN A 406 -5.63 -2.16 0.93
C ASN A 406 -4.40 -2.21 1.84
N TYR A 407 -4.09 -3.37 2.45
CA TYR A 407 -2.96 -3.53 3.37
C TYR A 407 -2.92 -2.47 4.48
N ASN A 408 -4.07 -2.20 5.08
CA ASN A 408 -4.25 -1.22 6.15
C ASN A 408 -4.24 -1.85 7.55
N GLY A 409 -3.88 -1.06 8.54
CA GLY A 409 -4.24 -1.25 9.93
C GLY A 409 -5.63 -0.64 10.22
N MET A 410 -6.01 -0.59 11.50
CA MET A 410 -7.26 0.01 11.92
C MET A 410 -6.97 1.37 12.57
N PRO A 411 -7.38 2.47 11.95
CA PRO A 411 -7.19 3.78 12.54
C PRO A 411 -8.09 3.99 13.76
N SER A 412 -7.64 4.79 14.72
CA SER A 412 -8.43 5.14 15.91
C SER A 412 -9.71 5.88 15.57
N HIS A 413 -9.73 6.59 14.44
CA HIS A 413 -10.88 7.29 13.89
C HIS A 413 -10.68 7.49 12.39
N THR A 414 -11.77 7.77 11.68
CA THR A 414 -11.76 8.14 10.26
C THR A 414 -12.75 9.26 10.03
N VAL A 415 -12.31 10.30 9.36
CA VAL A 415 -13.20 11.38 8.92
C VAL A 415 -13.63 11.07 7.49
N THR A 416 -14.91 10.71 7.29
CA THR A 416 -15.47 10.48 5.95
C THR A 416 -15.57 11.78 5.16
N ILE A 417 -15.73 11.72 3.85
CA ILE A 417 -15.91 12.93 3.01
C ILE A 417 -17.13 13.71 3.47
N LEU A 418 -18.23 13.02 3.79
CA LEU A 418 -19.45 13.63 4.35
C LEU A 418 -19.16 14.35 5.67
N ASP A 419 -18.42 13.70 6.58
CA ASP A 419 -18.09 14.29 7.90
C ASP A 419 -17.14 15.48 7.75
N GLY A 420 -16.14 15.36 6.87
CA GLY A 420 -15.22 16.48 6.57
C GLY A 420 -15.97 17.71 6.07
N ILE A 421 -16.88 17.54 5.12
CA ILE A 421 -17.72 18.62 4.61
C ILE A 421 -18.63 19.17 5.70
N ARG A 422 -19.31 18.30 6.47
CA ARG A 422 -20.16 18.71 7.59
C ARG A 422 -19.41 19.57 8.61
N ASN A 423 -18.19 19.17 8.95
CA ASN A 423 -17.36 19.88 9.93
C ASN A 423 -16.82 21.21 9.38
N ALA A 424 -16.74 21.36 8.06
CA ALA A 424 -16.23 22.58 7.40
C ALA A 424 -17.30 23.63 7.15
N LEU A 425 -18.60 23.28 7.20
CA LEU A 425 -19.71 24.20 6.96
C LEU A 425 -19.84 25.23 8.09
N GLY A 426 -20.26 26.44 7.73
CA GLY A 426 -20.59 27.51 8.68
C GLY A 426 -22.00 27.31 9.30
N ALA A 427 -22.33 28.13 10.29
CA ALA A 427 -23.61 28.05 11.00
C ALA A 427 -24.84 28.36 10.10
N ASP A 428 -24.65 29.14 9.04
CA ASP A 428 -25.70 29.54 8.10
C ASP A 428 -25.71 28.65 6.83
N ASP A 429 -24.86 27.62 6.76
CA ASP A 429 -24.80 26.70 5.62
C ASP A 429 -25.66 25.46 5.90
N GLU A 430 -26.21 24.85 4.85
CA GLU A 430 -27.06 23.66 4.94
C GLU A 430 -26.41 22.47 4.24
N LEU A 431 -26.60 21.28 4.83
CA LEU A 431 -26.10 20.00 4.30
C LEU A 431 -27.26 19.06 3.97
N ILE A 432 -27.31 18.62 2.72
CA ILE A 432 -28.19 17.54 2.26
C ILE A 432 -27.31 16.31 1.99
N TYR A 433 -27.67 15.14 2.53
CA TYR A 433 -27.02 13.89 2.20
C TYR A 433 -27.99 12.95 1.48
N GLU A 434 -27.58 12.48 0.33
CA GLU A 434 -28.29 11.46 -0.47
C GLU A 434 -27.26 10.60 -1.19
N GLN A 435 -27.14 9.30 -0.85
CA GLN A 435 -26.16 8.43 -1.51
C GLN A 435 -26.43 8.33 -3.02
N GLY A 436 -27.67 8.11 -3.44
CA GLY A 436 -28.15 8.13 -4.81
C GLY A 436 -27.79 6.93 -5.68
N CYS A 437 -26.61 6.35 -5.52
CA CYS A 437 -26.18 5.15 -6.24
C CYS A 437 -25.14 4.32 -5.45
N SER A 438 -24.95 3.07 -5.86
CA SER A 438 -23.83 2.24 -5.44
C SER A 438 -22.61 2.43 -6.34
N TRP A 439 -21.54 1.66 -6.12
CA TRP A 439 -20.35 1.72 -6.99
C TRP A 439 -20.65 1.25 -8.42
N VAL A 440 -21.22 0.04 -8.60
CA VAL A 440 -21.39 -0.61 -9.91
C VAL A 440 -22.82 -1.04 -10.16
N GLU A 441 -23.46 -1.63 -9.17
CA GLU A 441 -24.77 -2.23 -9.28
C GLU A 441 -25.89 -1.17 -9.28
N ARG A 442 -27.07 -1.53 -9.79
CA ARG A 442 -28.25 -0.64 -9.76
C ARG A 442 -29.11 -0.87 -8.51
N THR A 443 -28.42 -1.15 -7.40
CA THR A 443 -29.06 -1.40 -6.11
C THR A 443 -28.35 -0.61 -5.02
N LEU A 444 -29.13 -0.16 -4.04
CA LEU A 444 -28.65 0.45 -2.80
C LEU A 444 -28.99 -0.48 -1.63
N ILE A 445 -28.14 -0.46 -0.63
CA ILE A 445 -28.38 -1.14 0.63
C ILE A 445 -28.62 -0.06 1.69
N GLN A 446 -29.85 0.03 2.18
CA GLN A 446 -30.23 0.97 3.22
C GLN A 446 -30.35 0.26 4.56
N SER A 447 -29.59 0.68 5.55
CA SER A 447 -29.61 0.09 6.88
C SER A 447 -31.02 0.08 7.46
N VAL A 448 -31.44 -1.09 7.91
CA VAL A 448 -32.69 -1.32 8.64
C VAL A 448 -32.42 -1.84 10.06
N PHE A 449 -31.20 -1.62 10.55
CA PHE A 449 -30.80 -2.03 11.90
C PHE A 449 -31.73 -1.49 12.99
N ASN A 450 -32.32 -0.32 12.77
CA ASN A 450 -33.31 0.27 13.66
C ASN A 450 -34.66 -0.47 13.72
N GLN A 451 -34.87 -1.45 12.84
CA GLN A 451 -36.04 -2.36 12.86
C GLN A 451 -35.75 -3.64 13.65
N CYS A 452 -34.55 -3.77 14.20
CA CYS A 452 -34.12 -4.88 15.06
C CYS A 452 -34.46 -4.57 16.52
N LYS A 453 -35.03 -5.55 17.22
CA LYS A 453 -35.35 -5.44 18.64
C LYS A 453 -35.13 -6.77 19.35
N SER A 454 -34.29 -6.77 20.36
CA SER A 454 -34.07 -7.91 21.25
C SER A 454 -35.09 -7.94 22.39
N ALA A 455 -35.06 -8.99 23.21
CA ALA A 455 -35.87 -9.08 24.44
C ALA A 455 -35.51 -7.96 25.43
N ASP A 456 -34.26 -7.47 25.41
CA ASP A 456 -33.73 -6.49 26.34
C ASP A 456 -33.86 -5.04 25.83
N GLY A 457 -34.30 -4.82 24.60
CA GLY A 457 -34.49 -3.49 24.03
C GLY A 457 -34.20 -3.35 22.53
N GLN A 458 -34.03 -2.11 22.09
CA GLN A 458 -33.72 -1.80 20.68
C GLN A 458 -32.35 -2.34 20.28
N GLY A 459 -32.25 -2.94 19.10
CA GLY A 459 -31.01 -3.49 18.54
C GLY A 459 -30.74 -4.92 19.00
N PHE A 460 -29.51 -5.26 19.33
CA PHE A 460 -29.05 -6.60 19.65
C PHE A 460 -28.63 -6.71 21.11
N THR A 461 -29.02 -7.79 21.78
CA THR A 461 -28.40 -8.22 23.03
C THR A 461 -27.12 -8.97 22.72
N ALA A 462 -25.99 -8.48 23.19
CA ALA A 462 -24.67 -9.08 23.04
C ALA A 462 -24.23 -9.73 24.35
N ARG A 463 -23.79 -10.99 24.32
CA ARG A 463 -23.23 -11.74 25.44
C ARG A 463 -21.81 -12.15 25.11
N TYR A 464 -20.88 -12.03 26.06
CA TYR A 464 -19.45 -12.26 25.83
C TYR A 464 -18.89 -13.25 26.84
N TRP A 465 -17.95 -14.09 26.37
CA TRP A 465 -17.20 -15.06 27.18
C TRP A 465 -15.70 -14.90 26.93
N ASN A 466 -14.91 -15.03 28.00
CA ASN A 466 -13.44 -15.04 27.92
C ASN A 466 -12.90 -16.44 27.60
N ASN A 467 -13.50 -17.10 26.62
CA ASN A 467 -13.09 -18.35 25.98
C ASN A 467 -13.73 -18.45 24.59
N VAL A 468 -13.18 -19.26 23.70
CA VAL A 468 -13.63 -19.38 22.29
C VAL A 468 -14.81 -20.34 22.07
N LYS A 469 -15.37 -20.93 23.15
CA LYS A 469 -16.41 -21.98 23.06
C LYS A 469 -17.76 -21.58 23.66
N HIS A 470 -17.94 -20.34 24.09
CA HIS A 470 -19.14 -19.87 24.81
C HIS A 470 -19.43 -20.65 26.11
N GLU A 471 -18.37 -21.19 26.75
CA GLU A 471 -18.52 -22.00 27.96
C GLU A 471 -18.68 -21.13 29.23
N GLY A 472 -19.59 -21.58 30.11
CA GLY A 472 -19.84 -20.92 31.39
C GLY A 472 -20.79 -19.73 31.29
N THR A 473 -20.79 -18.90 32.35
CA THR A 473 -21.62 -17.68 32.39
C THR A 473 -20.95 -16.56 31.59
N PRO A 474 -21.68 -15.76 30.81
CA PRO A 474 -21.14 -14.60 30.16
C PRO A 474 -20.45 -13.66 31.15
N VAL A 475 -19.27 -13.16 30.80
CA VAL A 475 -18.51 -12.18 31.61
C VAL A 475 -19.21 -10.82 31.62
N THR A 476 -19.89 -10.50 30.52
CA THR A 476 -20.72 -9.30 30.42
C THR A 476 -21.82 -9.47 29.37
N THR A 477 -22.88 -8.67 29.54
CA THR A 477 -23.99 -8.55 28.59
C THR A 477 -24.22 -7.08 28.31
N THR A 478 -24.31 -6.70 27.02
CA THR A 478 -24.53 -5.31 26.58
C THR A 478 -25.65 -5.21 25.56
N GLN A 479 -26.20 -4.02 25.39
CA GLN A 479 -27.14 -3.72 24.32
C GLN A 479 -26.41 -2.96 23.19
N VAL A 480 -26.52 -3.45 21.95
CA VAL A 480 -25.94 -2.81 20.76
C VAL A 480 -27.07 -2.23 19.92
N THR A 481 -27.15 -0.91 19.87
CA THR A 481 -28.29 -0.17 19.27
C THR A 481 -28.00 0.41 17.89
N THR A 482 -26.76 0.29 17.42
CA THR A 482 -26.28 0.75 16.12
C THR A 482 -25.55 -0.36 15.38
N PRO A 483 -25.37 -0.31 14.08
CA PRO A 483 -24.52 -1.26 13.34
C PRO A 483 -23.17 -1.46 14.03
N PHE A 484 -22.71 -2.69 14.08
CA PHE A 484 -21.47 -3.05 14.78
C PHE A 484 -20.25 -2.47 14.05
N ARG A 485 -19.28 -1.98 14.83
CA ARG A 485 -17.98 -1.50 14.39
C ARG A 485 -16.95 -1.89 15.44
N PHE A 486 -16.86 -3.20 15.72
CA PHE A 486 -16.01 -3.71 16.79
C PHE A 486 -14.63 -4.06 16.31
N CYS A 487 -13.64 -3.74 17.12
CA CYS A 487 -12.26 -4.08 16.87
C CYS A 487 -11.48 -4.11 18.18
N THR A 488 -10.57 -5.08 18.34
CA THR A 488 -9.67 -5.16 19.52
C THR A 488 -8.36 -4.42 19.31
N SER A 489 -8.30 -3.50 18.37
CA SER A 489 -7.07 -2.78 18.04
C SER A 489 -6.42 -2.17 19.28
N GLY A 490 -5.17 -2.56 19.54
CA GLY A 490 -4.23 -1.94 20.46
C GLY A 490 -4.58 -2.02 21.93
N ALA A 491 -5.57 -2.54 22.45
CA ALA A 491 -6.07 -2.65 23.82
C ALA A 491 -7.57 -2.27 23.95
N THR A 492 -8.24 -2.03 22.84
CA THR A 492 -9.68 -1.82 22.82
C THR A 492 -10.37 -3.18 22.89
N VAL A 493 -11.31 -3.35 23.80
CA VAL A 493 -12.09 -4.60 23.93
C VAL A 493 -13.49 -4.41 23.35
N PHE A 494 -14.14 -5.51 22.93
CA PHE A 494 -15.52 -5.45 22.40
C PHE A 494 -16.53 -4.95 23.45
N ALA A 495 -16.29 -5.28 24.71
CA ALA A 495 -17.05 -4.75 25.84
C ALA A 495 -16.20 -4.81 27.12
N GLN A 496 -16.58 -4.05 28.15
CA GLN A 496 -15.87 -4.02 29.43
C GLN A 496 -15.80 -5.43 30.04
N GLY A 497 -14.59 -5.86 30.40
CA GLY A 497 -14.34 -7.17 31.02
C GLY A 497 -14.11 -8.31 30.02
N VAL A 498 -14.21 -8.05 28.72
CA VAL A 498 -13.89 -9.02 27.66
C VAL A 498 -12.39 -9.00 27.39
N ASN A 499 -11.80 -10.15 27.17
CA ASN A 499 -10.39 -10.29 26.78
C ASN A 499 -10.12 -9.67 25.40
N LEU A 500 -8.86 -9.32 25.15
CA LEU A 500 -8.40 -8.91 23.82
C LEU A 500 -8.31 -10.10 22.84
N THR A 501 -7.98 -11.29 23.37
CA THR A 501 -7.87 -12.55 22.63
C THR A 501 -8.63 -13.65 23.38
N ASP A 502 -8.85 -14.77 22.74
CA ASP A 502 -9.49 -15.96 23.33
C ASP A 502 -10.85 -15.65 23.95
N PHE A 503 -11.69 -14.99 23.17
CA PHE A 503 -13.06 -14.66 23.55
C PHE A 503 -14.06 -15.10 22.49
N SER A 504 -15.32 -15.18 22.91
CA SER A 504 -16.46 -15.39 22.03
C SER A 504 -17.62 -14.48 22.38
N ALA A 505 -18.53 -14.31 21.45
CA ALA A 505 -19.72 -13.50 21.62
C ALA A 505 -20.93 -14.08 20.89
N THR A 506 -22.12 -13.84 21.43
CA THR A 506 -23.38 -14.03 20.71
C THR A 506 -24.17 -12.73 20.67
N TYR A 507 -24.75 -12.44 19.51
CA TYR A 507 -25.58 -11.26 19.28
C TYR A 507 -26.97 -11.74 18.84
N ASN A 508 -28.00 -11.42 19.63
CA ASN A 508 -29.36 -11.88 19.38
C ASN A 508 -30.32 -10.71 19.20
N SER A 509 -31.16 -10.79 18.19
CA SER A 509 -32.23 -9.81 17.92
C SER A 509 -33.38 -10.43 17.13
N VAL A 510 -34.45 -9.66 16.98
CA VAL A 510 -35.56 -9.97 16.07
C VAL A 510 -35.69 -8.82 15.08
N LEU A 511 -35.50 -9.09 13.80
CA LEU A 511 -35.82 -8.17 12.72
C LEU A 511 -37.31 -8.26 12.38
N THR A 512 -38.04 -7.16 12.43
CA THR A 512 -39.42 -7.08 11.94
C THR A 512 -39.46 -6.07 10.77
N PRO A 513 -39.31 -6.53 9.51
CA PRO A 513 -39.25 -5.64 8.36
C PRO A 513 -40.54 -4.84 8.17
N LEU A 514 -40.41 -3.55 7.89
CA LEU A 514 -41.56 -2.67 7.57
C LEU A 514 -42.08 -2.90 6.15
N GLN A 515 -41.29 -3.50 5.28
CA GLN A 515 -41.64 -3.80 3.89
C GLN A 515 -41.10 -5.17 3.45
N SER A 516 -41.77 -5.78 2.46
CA SER A 516 -41.34 -7.06 1.88
C SER A 516 -40.27 -6.81 0.83
N GLY A 517 -39.26 -7.69 0.74
CA GLY A 517 -38.20 -7.62 -0.25
C GLY A 517 -36.90 -8.29 0.20
N GLU A 518 -35.81 -7.88 -0.37
CA GLU A 518 -34.50 -8.46 -0.14
C GLU A 518 -33.74 -7.68 0.95
N VAL A 519 -33.29 -8.40 1.96
CA VAL A 519 -32.44 -7.87 3.04
C VAL A 519 -31.06 -8.52 2.94
N VAL A 520 -30.02 -7.72 3.06
CA VAL A 520 -28.61 -8.16 3.07
C VAL A 520 -28.07 -8.02 4.49
N PHE A 521 -27.53 -9.12 5.02
CA PHE A 521 -26.73 -9.14 6.24
C PHE A 521 -25.29 -8.91 5.82
N GLU A 522 -24.80 -7.71 6.04
CA GLU A 522 -23.44 -7.30 5.69
C GLU A 522 -22.49 -7.69 6.83
N ILE A 523 -21.55 -8.60 6.58
CA ILE A 523 -20.59 -9.10 7.56
C ILE A 523 -19.19 -8.82 7.05
N TYR A 524 -18.48 -7.91 7.71
CA TYR A 524 -17.06 -7.69 7.47
C TYR A 524 -16.28 -8.06 8.72
N THR A 525 -15.44 -9.09 8.65
CA THR A 525 -14.87 -9.69 9.86
C THR A 525 -13.43 -10.13 9.69
N TYR A 526 -12.71 -10.09 10.80
CA TYR A 526 -11.51 -10.87 11.07
C TYR A 526 -11.78 -11.70 12.33
N GLY A 527 -12.11 -12.95 12.11
CA GLY A 527 -12.61 -13.87 13.13
C GLY A 527 -13.44 -15.01 12.50
N SER A 528 -13.95 -15.89 13.31
CA SER A 528 -14.81 -17.01 12.93
C SER A 528 -16.21 -16.81 13.53
N GLY A 529 -17.21 -17.43 12.91
CA GLY A 529 -18.57 -17.35 13.46
C GLY A 529 -19.64 -17.96 12.55
N CYS A 530 -20.87 -17.70 12.91
CA CYS A 530 -22.02 -18.25 12.25
C CYS A 530 -23.23 -17.31 12.38
N LEU A 531 -23.87 -17.03 11.26
CA LEU A 531 -25.18 -16.37 11.22
C LEU A 531 -26.28 -17.42 11.19
N ARG A 532 -27.25 -17.33 12.12
CA ARG A 532 -28.47 -18.13 12.10
C ARG A 532 -29.68 -17.23 11.97
N ILE A 533 -30.67 -17.69 11.22
CA ILE A 533 -31.96 -17.02 11.07
C ILE A 533 -33.06 -18.02 11.39
N ASN A 534 -33.92 -17.70 12.33
CA ASN A 534 -34.97 -18.59 12.85
C ASN A 534 -34.41 -19.95 13.32
N GLY A 535 -33.22 -19.96 13.90
CA GLY A 535 -32.51 -21.16 14.36
C GLY A 535 -31.78 -21.95 13.29
N GLU A 536 -31.93 -21.63 11.99
CA GLU A 536 -31.24 -22.30 10.88
C GLU A 536 -29.90 -21.59 10.60
N GLU A 537 -28.81 -22.35 10.48
CA GLU A 537 -27.52 -21.84 10.06
C GLU A 537 -27.56 -21.47 8.57
N VAL A 538 -27.41 -20.18 8.27
CA VAL A 538 -27.48 -19.64 6.90
C VAL A 538 -26.11 -19.23 6.35
N LYS A 539 -25.17 -18.90 7.23
CA LYS A 539 -23.81 -18.54 6.85
C LYS A 539 -22.83 -18.88 7.95
N ARG A 540 -21.86 -19.73 7.65
CA ARG A 540 -20.69 -19.97 8.49
C ARG A 540 -19.47 -19.29 7.89
N PHE A 541 -18.62 -18.70 8.70
CA PHE A 541 -17.41 -18.04 8.24
C PHE A 541 -16.22 -18.35 9.15
N ARG A 542 -15.06 -18.37 8.53
CA ARG A 542 -13.77 -18.42 9.20
C ARG A 542 -12.82 -17.53 8.42
N ASN A 543 -12.38 -16.46 9.02
CA ASN A 543 -11.44 -15.53 8.41
C ASN A 543 -10.26 -15.28 9.36
N THR A 544 -9.10 -15.74 8.95
CA THR A 544 -7.85 -15.63 9.71
C THR A 544 -6.83 -14.73 9.02
N HIS A 545 -7.25 -13.98 7.98
CA HIS A 545 -6.34 -13.22 7.11
C HIS A 545 -6.98 -11.91 6.64
N GLY A 546 -6.76 -10.83 7.42
CA GLY A 546 -7.34 -9.50 7.15
C GLY A 546 -8.86 -9.44 7.25
N GLY A 547 -9.44 -8.25 7.16
CA GLY A 547 -10.89 -8.09 7.10
C GLY A 547 -11.46 -8.58 5.77
N ARG A 548 -12.63 -9.27 5.81
CA ARG A 548 -13.28 -9.82 4.62
C ARG A 548 -14.79 -9.62 4.69
N SER A 549 -15.40 -9.25 3.55
CA SER A 549 -16.84 -9.19 3.40
C SER A 549 -17.43 -10.59 3.12
N LEU A 550 -18.47 -10.95 3.85
CA LEU A 550 -19.06 -12.30 3.85
C LEU A 550 -20.60 -12.25 3.90
N ASP A 551 -21.21 -11.46 3.05
CA ASP A 551 -22.62 -11.13 3.08
C ASP A 551 -23.56 -12.33 2.89
N TYR A 552 -24.79 -12.20 3.44
CA TYR A 552 -25.88 -13.14 3.23
C TYR A 552 -27.17 -12.39 2.87
N THR A 553 -27.93 -12.90 1.88
CA THR A 553 -29.16 -12.27 1.40
C THR A 553 -30.38 -13.11 1.74
N LEU A 554 -31.43 -12.47 2.24
CA LEU A 554 -32.69 -13.10 2.63
C LEU A 554 -33.89 -12.37 2.03
N GLN A 555 -34.86 -13.12 1.50
CA GLN A 555 -36.16 -12.58 1.12
C GLN A 555 -37.06 -12.48 2.38
N VAL A 556 -37.47 -11.27 2.72
CA VAL A 556 -38.31 -11.02 3.91
C VAL A 556 -39.72 -10.55 3.53
N LYS A 557 -40.66 -10.74 4.47
CA LYS A 557 -42.05 -10.27 4.37
C LYS A 557 -42.31 -9.19 5.40
N ALA A 558 -42.99 -8.12 5.02
CA ALA A 558 -43.40 -7.06 5.92
C ALA A 558 -44.17 -7.59 7.15
N GLY A 559 -43.82 -7.12 8.34
CA GLY A 559 -44.46 -7.49 9.60
C GLY A 559 -44.19 -8.92 10.10
N VAL A 560 -43.44 -9.75 9.35
CA VAL A 560 -43.04 -11.09 9.79
C VAL A 560 -41.74 -10.98 10.59
N PRO A 561 -41.70 -11.46 11.85
CA PRO A 561 -40.47 -11.44 12.64
C PRO A 561 -39.48 -12.52 12.18
N TYR A 562 -38.20 -12.19 12.20
CA TYR A 562 -37.07 -13.08 11.91
C TYR A 562 -36.11 -13.05 13.10
N ASP A 563 -35.95 -14.18 13.78
CA ASP A 563 -34.97 -14.34 14.84
C ASP A 563 -33.56 -14.36 14.23
N ILE A 564 -32.67 -13.50 14.72
CA ILE A 564 -31.30 -13.37 14.25
C ILE A 564 -30.36 -13.70 15.40
N GLU A 565 -29.45 -14.63 15.14
CA GLU A 565 -28.33 -14.95 16.01
C GLU A 565 -27.04 -14.90 15.22
N LEU A 566 -26.08 -14.09 15.68
CA LEU A 566 -24.74 -14.02 15.15
C LEU A 566 -23.76 -14.48 16.22
N ASP A 567 -23.07 -15.61 15.98
CA ASP A 567 -21.96 -16.06 16.81
C ASP A 567 -20.67 -15.49 16.29
N PHE A 568 -19.75 -15.17 17.19
CA PHE A 568 -18.40 -14.72 16.89
C PHE A 568 -17.41 -15.36 17.85
N GLU A 569 -16.27 -15.82 17.30
CA GLU A 569 -15.19 -16.48 18.03
C GLU A 569 -13.85 -15.90 17.57
N TYR A 570 -12.98 -15.63 18.53
CA TYR A 570 -11.65 -15.15 18.25
C TYR A 570 -10.58 -15.68 19.21
N PHE A 571 -9.44 -16.13 18.69
CA PHE A 571 -8.40 -16.82 19.46
C PHE A 571 -6.96 -16.36 19.15
N ARG A 572 -6.78 -15.27 18.39
CA ARG A 572 -5.44 -14.75 18.02
C ARG A 572 -5.43 -13.21 18.03
N SER A 573 -4.41 -12.58 17.49
CA SER A 573 -3.99 -11.18 17.59
C SER A 573 -5.09 -10.11 17.73
N ASP A 574 -5.76 -9.72 16.67
CA ASP A 574 -6.75 -8.62 16.69
C ASP A 574 -8.07 -9.06 16.02
N ALA A 575 -9.17 -8.95 16.77
CA ALA A 575 -10.50 -9.26 16.26
C ALA A 575 -11.13 -8.05 15.56
N GLN A 576 -11.93 -8.32 14.53
CA GLN A 576 -12.81 -7.32 13.92
C GLN A 576 -14.17 -7.91 13.60
N LEU A 577 -15.22 -7.16 13.86
CA LEU A 577 -16.57 -7.48 13.47
C LEU A 577 -17.35 -6.20 13.14
N ASN A 578 -17.57 -5.95 11.86
CA ASN A 578 -18.57 -4.99 11.39
C ASN A 578 -19.79 -5.77 10.94
N PHE A 579 -20.98 -5.33 11.35
CA PHE A 579 -22.22 -5.99 10.98
C PHE A 579 -23.33 -4.97 10.84
N ASP A 580 -24.07 -5.06 9.72
CA ASP A 580 -25.28 -4.30 9.48
C ASP A 580 -26.33 -5.17 8.80
N ILE A 581 -27.55 -4.72 8.80
CA ILE A 581 -28.68 -5.33 8.08
C ILE A 581 -29.26 -4.24 7.21
N GLY A 582 -29.12 -4.42 5.89
CA GLY A 582 -29.57 -3.45 4.91
C GLY A 582 -30.71 -3.97 4.04
N PHE A 583 -31.69 -3.13 3.75
CA PHE A 583 -32.74 -3.40 2.79
C PHE A 583 -32.25 -3.05 1.39
N LYS A 584 -32.28 -4.02 0.46
CA LYS A 584 -31.85 -3.84 -0.91
C LYS A 584 -32.96 -3.24 -1.75
N GLN A 585 -32.70 -2.09 -2.31
CA GLN A 585 -33.64 -1.36 -3.16
C GLN A 585 -32.99 -0.93 -4.47
N LYS A 586 -33.83 -0.79 -5.51
CA LYS A 586 -33.32 -0.31 -6.79
C LYS A 586 -32.93 1.17 -6.72
N VAL A 587 -31.84 1.53 -7.37
CA VAL A 587 -31.47 2.93 -7.58
C VAL A 587 -32.61 3.65 -8.31
N ASN A 588 -33.02 4.76 -7.75
CA ASN A 588 -34.02 5.66 -8.34
C ASN A 588 -33.41 7.04 -8.57
N ILE A 589 -32.84 7.21 -9.76
CA ILE A 589 -32.13 8.44 -10.16
C ILE A 589 -33.03 9.69 -10.04
N ASP A 590 -34.28 9.59 -10.48
CA ASP A 590 -35.20 10.75 -10.46
C ASP A 590 -35.52 11.17 -9.02
N ALA A 591 -35.72 10.22 -8.11
CA ALA A 591 -35.92 10.51 -6.69
C ALA A 591 -34.69 11.15 -6.05
N SER A 592 -33.49 10.63 -6.36
CA SER A 592 -32.24 11.17 -5.83
C SER A 592 -31.97 12.59 -6.34
N VAL A 593 -32.24 12.87 -7.62
CA VAL A 593 -32.17 14.24 -8.17
C VAL A 593 -33.17 15.17 -7.48
N ALA A 594 -34.39 14.69 -7.21
CA ALA A 594 -35.41 15.46 -6.53
C ALA A 594 -35.05 15.82 -5.07
N CYS A 595 -34.36 14.91 -4.36
CA CYS A 595 -33.86 15.15 -2.98
C CYS A 595 -32.91 16.36 -2.91
N VAL A 596 -32.10 16.59 -3.94
CA VAL A 596 -31.10 17.65 -3.96
C VAL A 596 -31.51 18.88 -4.77
N LYS A 597 -32.81 19.03 -5.10
CA LYS A 597 -33.31 20.10 -5.95
C LYS A 597 -32.98 21.51 -5.42
N ASP A 598 -32.93 21.69 -4.10
CA ASP A 598 -32.69 22.97 -3.45
C ASP A 598 -31.18 23.24 -3.17
N ALA A 599 -30.29 22.30 -3.50
CA ALA A 599 -28.86 22.48 -3.33
C ALA A 599 -28.26 23.45 -4.36
N ASP A 600 -27.42 24.38 -3.89
CA ASP A 600 -26.62 25.28 -4.72
C ASP A 600 -25.53 24.56 -5.50
N VAL A 601 -24.93 23.52 -4.83
CA VAL A 601 -23.86 22.69 -5.38
C VAL A 601 -24.01 21.26 -4.90
N VAL A 602 -23.65 20.31 -5.77
CA VAL A 602 -23.56 18.87 -5.46
C VAL A 602 -22.10 18.46 -5.42
N VAL A 603 -21.64 18.00 -4.29
CA VAL A 603 -20.35 17.29 -4.14
C VAL A 603 -20.64 15.82 -4.33
N PHE A 604 -20.24 15.28 -5.47
CA PHE A 604 -20.42 13.85 -5.81
C PHE A 604 -19.12 13.09 -5.47
N ALA A 605 -19.10 12.38 -4.35
CA ALA A 605 -18.00 11.51 -3.96
C ALA A 605 -18.17 10.15 -4.65
N GLY A 606 -17.61 10.05 -5.83
CA GLY A 606 -17.71 8.88 -6.72
C GLY A 606 -16.36 8.20 -6.96
N GLY A 607 -16.34 7.37 -7.98
CA GLY A 607 -15.18 6.56 -8.36
C GLY A 607 -15.38 5.07 -8.07
N ILE A 608 -14.36 4.44 -7.53
CA ILE A 608 -14.37 3.01 -7.20
C ILE A 608 -13.91 2.77 -5.76
N SER A 609 -13.62 1.52 -5.40
CA SER A 609 -13.25 1.15 -4.03
C SER A 609 -12.10 0.13 -4.06
N PRO A 610 -11.23 0.07 -3.05
CA PRO A 610 -10.26 -1.01 -2.88
C PRO A 610 -10.92 -2.38 -2.64
N LEU A 611 -12.24 -2.43 -2.49
CA LEU A 611 -13.01 -3.68 -2.51
C LEU A 611 -13.31 -4.18 -3.93
N LEU A 612 -13.01 -3.38 -4.97
CA LEU A 612 -13.23 -3.71 -6.38
C LEU A 612 -11.91 -3.88 -7.15
N GLU A 613 -10.85 -3.18 -6.74
CA GLU A 613 -9.52 -3.26 -7.35
C GLU A 613 -8.47 -3.62 -6.29
N GLY A 614 -7.54 -4.51 -6.64
CA GLY A 614 -6.49 -4.97 -5.73
C GLY A 614 -5.97 -6.35 -6.09
N GLU A 615 -5.33 -7.01 -5.13
CA GLU A 615 -4.66 -8.28 -5.29
C GLU A 615 -5.64 -9.46 -5.32
N GLU A 616 -5.69 -10.19 -6.45
CA GLU A 616 -6.35 -11.50 -6.60
C GLU A 616 -7.71 -11.61 -5.90
N MET A 617 -8.60 -10.69 -6.22
CA MET A 617 -9.90 -10.60 -5.55
C MET A 617 -10.94 -11.52 -6.17
N GLY A 618 -11.87 -12.04 -5.36
CA GLY A 618 -13.04 -12.79 -5.83
C GLY A 618 -14.12 -11.91 -6.50
N VAL A 619 -13.72 -10.81 -7.15
CA VAL A 619 -14.63 -9.84 -7.77
C VAL A 619 -14.84 -10.19 -9.24
N ASN A 620 -16.11 -10.28 -9.65
CA ASN A 620 -16.54 -10.45 -11.04
C ASN A 620 -17.80 -9.61 -11.27
N LEU A 621 -17.61 -8.31 -11.54
CA LEU A 621 -18.67 -7.32 -11.77
C LEU A 621 -18.40 -6.60 -13.09
N PRO A 622 -19.40 -5.92 -13.69
CA PRO A 622 -19.16 -5.10 -14.88
C PRO A 622 -18.00 -4.12 -14.68
N GLY A 623 -16.97 -4.23 -15.52
CA GLY A 623 -15.75 -3.43 -15.43
C GLY A 623 -14.65 -3.99 -14.52
N PHE A 624 -14.85 -5.15 -13.84
CA PHE A 624 -13.91 -5.72 -12.87
C PHE A 624 -13.83 -7.24 -12.98
N ARG A 625 -12.60 -7.78 -12.85
CA ARG A 625 -12.35 -9.22 -12.81
C ARG A 625 -11.10 -9.54 -11.99
N GLY A 626 -11.24 -10.35 -10.95
CA GLY A 626 -10.09 -10.87 -10.18
C GLY A 626 -9.27 -9.80 -9.45
N GLY A 627 -9.81 -8.60 -9.27
CA GLY A 627 -9.12 -7.43 -8.72
C GLY A 627 -8.64 -6.44 -9.79
N ASP A 628 -8.53 -6.85 -11.05
CA ASP A 628 -8.22 -5.97 -12.18
C ASP A 628 -9.45 -5.29 -12.78
N ARG A 629 -9.20 -4.20 -13.52
CA ARG A 629 -10.19 -3.55 -14.36
C ARG A 629 -10.29 -4.24 -15.73
N THR A 630 -11.52 -4.49 -16.21
CA THR A 630 -11.77 -4.93 -17.60
C THR A 630 -12.08 -3.77 -18.53
N ASP A 631 -12.47 -2.62 -17.97
CA ASP A 631 -12.48 -1.32 -18.61
C ASP A 631 -12.03 -0.25 -17.62
N ILE A 632 -11.77 0.98 -18.10
CA ILE A 632 -11.32 2.11 -17.25
C ILE A 632 -12.38 3.18 -17.07
N GLU A 633 -13.62 2.93 -17.51
CA GLU A 633 -14.71 3.90 -17.43
C GLU A 633 -15.19 4.09 -15.98
N LEU A 634 -15.75 5.26 -15.69
CA LEU A 634 -16.52 5.44 -14.46
C LEU A 634 -17.75 4.52 -14.52
N PRO A 635 -18.08 3.75 -13.47
CA PRO A 635 -19.23 2.84 -13.49
C PRO A 635 -20.53 3.51 -13.96
N ALA A 636 -21.28 2.81 -14.82
CA ALA A 636 -22.41 3.37 -15.55
C ALA A 636 -23.48 4.02 -14.66
N VAL A 637 -23.79 3.42 -13.51
CA VAL A 637 -24.81 3.94 -12.57
C VAL A 637 -24.44 5.30 -12.00
N GLN A 638 -23.16 5.54 -11.73
CA GLN A 638 -22.64 6.82 -11.25
C GLN A 638 -22.69 7.87 -12.37
N ARG A 639 -22.25 7.49 -13.58
CA ARG A 639 -22.26 8.37 -14.76
C ARG A 639 -23.67 8.81 -15.13
N GLU A 640 -24.65 7.91 -15.04
CA GLU A 640 -26.06 8.21 -15.27
C GLU A 640 -26.61 9.22 -14.26
N LEU A 641 -26.29 9.07 -12.97
CA LEU A 641 -26.72 10.00 -11.94
C LEU A 641 -26.07 11.38 -12.11
N ILE A 642 -24.76 11.45 -12.39
CA ILE A 642 -24.04 12.70 -12.70
C ILE A 642 -24.69 13.39 -13.90
N HIS A 643 -25.00 12.65 -14.98
CA HIS A 643 -25.65 13.20 -16.16
C HIS A 643 -27.07 13.69 -15.85
N ALA A 644 -27.85 13.00 -15.01
CA ALA A 644 -29.18 13.42 -14.60
C ALA A 644 -29.14 14.71 -13.75
N LEU A 645 -28.21 14.83 -12.83
CA LEU A 645 -27.95 16.04 -12.03
C LEU A 645 -27.58 17.23 -12.92
N HIS A 646 -26.68 17.02 -13.90
CA HIS A 646 -26.29 18.04 -14.86
C HIS A 646 -27.50 18.53 -15.69
N ARG A 647 -28.34 17.61 -16.23
CA ARG A 647 -29.57 17.96 -16.95
C ARG A 647 -30.58 18.70 -16.07
N ALA A 648 -30.58 18.45 -14.77
CA ALA A 648 -31.38 19.19 -13.80
C ALA A 648 -30.78 20.58 -13.44
N GLY A 649 -29.69 20.99 -14.09
CA GLY A 649 -29.05 22.29 -13.91
C GLY A 649 -28.21 22.39 -12.62
N LYS A 650 -27.81 21.26 -12.00
CA LYS A 650 -26.98 21.27 -10.81
C LYS A 650 -25.53 21.54 -11.17
N LYS A 651 -24.85 22.34 -10.33
CA LYS A 651 -23.39 22.50 -10.36
C LYS A 651 -22.78 21.30 -9.62
N ILE A 652 -21.92 20.53 -10.30
CA ILE A 652 -21.39 19.28 -9.78
C ILE A 652 -19.88 19.40 -9.58
N ILE A 653 -19.42 19.05 -8.38
CA ILE A 653 -18.01 18.85 -8.04
C ILE A 653 -17.80 17.37 -7.87
N LEU A 654 -17.08 16.73 -8.78
CA LEU A 654 -16.71 15.32 -8.67
C LEU A 654 -15.47 15.20 -7.78
N VAL A 655 -15.62 14.53 -6.65
CA VAL A 655 -14.51 14.02 -5.83
C VAL A 655 -14.30 12.55 -6.23
N ASN A 656 -13.34 12.32 -7.11
CA ASN A 656 -13.05 10.99 -7.64
C ASN A 656 -12.13 10.22 -6.68
N CYS A 657 -12.65 9.15 -6.08
CA CYS A 657 -11.88 8.23 -5.23
C CYS A 657 -11.56 6.98 -6.04
N SER A 658 -10.31 6.79 -6.38
CA SER A 658 -9.80 5.62 -7.09
C SER A 658 -8.29 5.54 -6.93
N GLY A 659 -7.74 4.35 -6.88
CA GLY A 659 -6.29 4.16 -7.00
C GLY A 659 -5.86 4.07 -8.46
N SER A 660 -6.73 3.54 -9.35
CA SER A 660 -6.48 3.50 -10.79
C SER A 660 -6.97 4.75 -11.52
N PRO A 661 -6.34 5.13 -12.63
CA PRO A 661 -6.86 6.14 -13.55
C PRO A 661 -8.25 5.76 -14.10
N ILE A 662 -9.19 6.68 -14.03
CA ILE A 662 -10.54 6.54 -14.58
C ILE A 662 -10.69 7.43 -15.82
N ALA A 663 -11.32 6.92 -16.87
CA ALA A 663 -11.66 7.69 -18.08
C ALA A 663 -12.84 8.62 -17.77
N LEU A 664 -12.53 9.87 -17.47
CA LEU A 664 -13.48 10.91 -17.03
C LEU A 664 -13.88 11.91 -18.13
N GLU A 665 -13.69 11.57 -19.43
CA GLU A 665 -13.99 12.53 -20.50
C GLU A 665 -15.44 13.03 -20.49
N PRO A 666 -16.48 12.20 -20.24
CA PRO A 666 -17.85 12.69 -20.08
C PRO A 666 -18.00 13.61 -18.86
N GLU A 667 -17.35 13.30 -17.75
CA GLU A 667 -17.42 14.06 -16.51
C GLU A 667 -16.75 15.43 -16.65
N THR A 668 -15.73 15.57 -17.52
CA THR A 668 -15.17 16.91 -17.84
C THR A 668 -16.20 17.85 -18.46
N LYS A 669 -17.26 17.33 -19.07
CA LYS A 669 -18.35 18.13 -19.66
C LYS A 669 -19.44 18.43 -18.65
N ASN A 670 -19.77 17.42 -17.81
CA ASN A 670 -20.93 17.44 -16.92
C ASN A 670 -20.64 18.02 -15.53
N CYS A 671 -19.37 18.14 -15.13
CA CYS A 671 -18.96 18.67 -13.84
C CYS A 671 -18.23 20.01 -13.99
N GLU A 672 -18.40 20.89 -13.03
CA GLU A 672 -17.69 22.19 -12.94
C GLU A 672 -16.27 21.99 -12.39
N ALA A 673 -16.09 21.09 -11.42
CA ALA A 673 -14.77 20.76 -10.90
C ALA A 673 -14.59 19.24 -10.75
N ILE A 674 -13.34 18.78 -10.83
CA ILE A 674 -12.94 17.40 -10.63
C ILE A 674 -11.71 17.39 -9.71
N LEU A 675 -11.84 16.76 -8.56
CA LEU A 675 -10.78 16.52 -7.57
C LEU A 675 -10.48 15.03 -7.53
N GLN A 676 -9.26 14.63 -7.85
CA GLN A 676 -8.77 13.27 -7.62
C GLN A 676 -8.28 13.15 -6.17
N ALA A 677 -8.99 12.39 -5.36
CA ALA A 677 -8.72 12.23 -3.93
C ALA A 677 -7.95 10.94 -3.61
N TRP A 678 -7.81 10.01 -4.57
CA TRP A 678 -7.18 8.70 -4.39
C TRP A 678 -7.91 7.84 -3.33
N TYR A 679 -7.16 7.10 -2.52
CA TYR A 679 -7.60 6.52 -1.23
C TYR A 679 -6.83 7.24 -0.13
N PRO A 680 -7.43 8.26 0.50
CA PRO A 680 -6.69 9.32 1.18
C PRO A 680 -6.34 9.03 2.65
N GLY A 681 -6.58 7.81 3.15
CA GLY A 681 -6.32 7.46 4.55
C GLY A 681 -7.34 8.03 5.55
N GLN A 682 -7.04 7.89 6.83
CA GLN A 682 -7.98 8.21 7.93
C GLN A 682 -8.43 9.68 7.98
N ALA A 683 -7.62 10.60 7.53
CA ALA A 683 -7.89 12.04 7.54
C ALA A 683 -8.44 12.58 6.20
N GLY A 684 -8.81 11.68 5.28
CA GLY A 684 -9.17 12.00 3.89
C GLY A 684 -10.33 12.97 3.78
N GLY A 685 -11.39 12.82 4.58
CA GLY A 685 -12.54 13.73 4.55
C GLY A 685 -12.19 15.16 4.92
N THR A 686 -11.32 15.34 5.93
CA THR A 686 -10.79 16.66 6.29
C THR A 686 -9.98 17.26 5.14
N ALA A 687 -9.07 16.49 4.53
CA ALA A 687 -8.25 16.97 3.42
C ALA A 687 -9.08 17.38 2.18
N VAL A 688 -10.12 16.60 1.85
CA VAL A 688 -11.08 16.93 0.78
C VAL A 688 -11.80 18.24 1.11
N ALA A 689 -12.36 18.37 2.33
CA ALA A 689 -13.07 19.58 2.74
C ALA A 689 -12.15 20.81 2.72
N ASP A 690 -10.92 20.71 3.20
CA ASP A 690 -9.94 21.80 3.19
C ASP A 690 -9.65 22.30 1.77
N VAL A 691 -9.58 21.39 0.80
CA VAL A 691 -9.47 21.78 -0.61
C VAL A 691 -10.77 22.42 -1.10
N LEU A 692 -11.93 21.79 -0.87
CA LEU A 692 -13.21 22.30 -1.38
C LEU A 692 -13.51 23.72 -0.88
N PHE A 693 -13.19 24.03 0.38
CA PHE A 693 -13.45 25.33 0.99
C PHE A 693 -12.25 26.28 0.98
N GLY A 694 -11.09 25.85 0.45
CA GLY A 694 -9.91 26.67 0.25
C GLY A 694 -9.07 26.89 1.52
N ASP A 695 -9.25 26.11 2.55
CA ASP A 695 -8.39 26.09 3.75
C ASP A 695 -7.00 25.49 3.40
N TYR A 696 -6.96 24.68 2.34
CA TYR A 696 -5.72 24.22 1.70
C TYR A 696 -5.75 24.49 0.19
N ASN A 697 -4.64 24.98 -0.37
CA ASN A 697 -4.49 25.18 -1.81
C ASN A 697 -3.89 23.89 -2.43
N PRO A 698 -4.61 23.18 -3.31
CA PRO A 698 -4.16 21.91 -3.86
C PRO A 698 -2.85 22.03 -4.63
N GLY A 699 -1.94 21.10 -4.39
CA GLY A 699 -0.61 21.06 -5.00
C GLY A 699 -0.21 19.65 -5.50
N GLY A 700 -1.12 18.68 -5.43
CA GLY A 700 -0.89 17.33 -5.94
C GLY A 700 -0.75 17.28 -7.46
N ARG A 701 -0.01 16.31 -7.97
CA ARG A 701 0.24 16.05 -9.38
C ARG A 701 -0.01 14.59 -9.72
N LEU A 702 -0.50 14.31 -10.91
CA LEU A 702 -0.78 12.93 -11.33
C LEU A 702 0.52 12.12 -11.47
N PRO A 703 0.69 11.02 -10.74
CA PRO A 703 1.82 10.09 -10.90
C PRO A 703 1.60 9.08 -12.03
N VAL A 704 0.44 9.15 -12.69
CA VAL A 704 0.02 8.29 -13.79
C VAL A 704 -0.76 9.09 -14.83
N THR A 705 -0.69 8.67 -16.07
CA THR A 705 -1.48 9.22 -17.18
C THR A 705 -2.95 8.83 -17.06
N PHE A 706 -3.88 9.78 -17.19
CA PHE A 706 -5.31 9.52 -17.29
C PHE A 706 -5.71 9.47 -18.76
N TYR A 707 -6.12 8.30 -19.21
CA TYR A 707 -6.52 8.03 -20.60
C TYR A 707 -7.94 8.52 -20.87
N ARG A 708 -8.28 8.75 -22.14
CA ARG A 708 -9.66 9.15 -22.54
C ARG A 708 -10.62 7.98 -22.50
N ASN A 709 -10.15 6.82 -22.95
CA ASN A 709 -10.93 5.58 -23.02
C ASN A 709 -10.01 4.40 -23.32
N MET A 710 -10.59 3.18 -23.35
CA MET A 710 -9.89 1.93 -23.60
C MET A 710 -9.14 1.87 -24.95
N SER A 711 -9.55 2.61 -25.99
CA SER A 711 -8.91 2.54 -27.31
C SER A 711 -7.48 3.10 -27.33
N GLN A 712 -7.08 3.81 -26.27
CA GLN A 712 -5.70 4.31 -26.10
C GLN A 712 -4.76 3.30 -25.45
N LEU A 713 -5.25 2.15 -25.01
CA LEU A 713 -4.46 1.15 -24.29
C LEU A 713 -4.08 0.00 -25.21
N PRO A 714 -2.80 -0.40 -25.23
CA PRO A 714 -2.36 -1.66 -25.84
C PRO A 714 -2.92 -2.89 -25.12
N ASP A 715 -2.62 -4.09 -25.65
CA ASP A 715 -2.99 -5.35 -25.00
C ASP A 715 -2.43 -5.39 -23.56
N PHE A 716 -3.24 -5.83 -22.62
CA PHE A 716 -2.86 -5.85 -21.20
C PHE A 716 -1.72 -6.82 -20.91
N GLU A 717 -1.62 -7.92 -21.63
CA GLU A 717 -0.57 -8.92 -21.45
C GLU A 717 0.74 -8.58 -22.19
N ASP A 718 0.74 -7.57 -23.08
CA ASP A 718 1.97 -7.07 -23.72
C ASP A 718 2.75 -6.16 -22.76
N TYR A 719 3.93 -6.56 -22.35
CA TYR A 719 4.79 -5.83 -21.41
C TYR A 719 5.72 -4.82 -22.06
N ASN A 720 5.80 -4.78 -23.41
CA ASN A 720 6.55 -3.72 -24.10
C ASN A 720 5.90 -2.35 -23.87
N MET A 721 6.74 -1.34 -23.73
CA MET A 721 6.28 0.01 -23.35
C MET A 721 5.74 0.83 -24.52
N THR A 722 5.81 0.34 -25.75
CA THR A 722 5.28 1.04 -26.94
C THR A 722 3.81 1.44 -26.75
N GLY A 723 3.51 2.72 -26.94
CA GLY A 723 2.15 3.26 -26.79
C GLY A 723 1.64 3.41 -25.36
N ARG A 724 2.46 3.14 -24.35
CA ARG A 724 2.08 3.23 -22.93
C ARG A 724 2.69 4.43 -22.24
N THR A 725 2.03 4.93 -21.23
CA THR A 725 2.48 6.01 -20.36
C THR A 725 2.84 7.30 -21.09
N TYR A 726 3.08 8.38 -20.38
CA TYR A 726 3.53 9.65 -21.01
C TYR A 726 4.85 9.51 -21.78
N ARG A 727 5.63 8.46 -21.49
CA ARG A 727 6.97 8.25 -22.09
C ARG A 727 6.86 7.81 -23.55
N TYR A 728 5.92 6.92 -23.87
CA TYR A 728 5.82 6.29 -25.21
C TYR A 728 4.49 6.52 -25.91
N MET A 729 3.51 7.13 -25.23
CA MET A 729 2.20 7.43 -25.81
C MET A 729 2.32 8.56 -26.86
N THR A 730 1.74 8.35 -28.03
CA THR A 730 1.71 9.35 -29.11
C THR A 730 0.40 10.13 -29.16
N GLN A 731 -0.68 9.58 -28.62
CA GLN A 731 -1.99 10.22 -28.55
C GLN A 731 -2.07 11.16 -27.34
N GLN A 732 -2.91 12.18 -27.44
CA GLN A 732 -3.16 13.09 -26.31
C GLN A 732 -4.03 12.41 -25.23
N PRO A 733 -3.55 12.26 -23.99
CA PRO A 733 -4.36 11.73 -22.88
C PRO A 733 -5.47 12.70 -22.49
N LEU A 734 -6.34 12.30 -21.58
CA LEU A 734 -7.30 13.20 -20.94
C LEU A 734 -6.57 14.17 -19.99
N PHE A 735 -5.78 13.62 -19.07
CA PHE A 735 -4.86 14.39 -18.22
C PHE A 735 -3.47 13.73 -18.25
N PRO A 736 -2.40 14.50 -18.53
CA PRO A 736 -1.06 13.97 -18.66
C PRO A 736 -0.42 13.69 -17.29
N PHE A 737 0.61 12.84 -17.26
CA PHE A 737 1.50 12.67 -16.11
C PHE A 737 2.03 14.03 -15.62
N GLY A 738 2.12 14.20 -14.31
CA GLY A 738 2.60 15.42 -13.66
C GLY A 738 1.59 16.56 -13.62
N TYR A 739 0.37 16.39 -14.16
CA TYR A 739 -0.67 17.42 -14.22
C TYR A 739 -1.38 17.58 -12.88
N GLY A 740 -1.74 18.82 -12.56
CA GLY A 740 -2.61 19.22 -11.44
C GLY A 740 -2.74 20.73 -11.40
N LEU A 741 -3.92 21.23 -10.99
CA LEU A 741 -4.24 22.64 -10.84
C LEU A 741 -4.00 23.13 -9.41
N SER A 742 -3.94 24.44 -9.26
CA SER A 742 -3.85 25.15 -7.98
C SER A 742 -4.86 26.32 -7.99
N TYR A 743 -5.21 26.85 -6.82
CA TYR A 743 -6.02 28.08 -6.68
C TYR A 743 -5.20 29.35 -6.95
N THR A 744 -3.91 29.19 -7.28
CA THR A 744 -3.05 30.27 -7.74
C THR A 744 -2.45 29.93 -9.10
N THR A 745 -1.82 30.91 -9.74
CA THR A 745 -1.21 30.73 -11.07
C THR A 745 0.30 30.87 -10.96
N PHE A 746 1.03 29.88 -11.48
CA PHE A 746 2.48 29.89 -11.54
C PHE A 746 2.97 30.18 -12.97
N GLU A 747 3.84 31.16 -13.10
CA GLU A 747 4.53 31.52 -14.34
C GLU A 747 5.99 31.08 -14.28
N TYR A 748 6.41 30.38 -15.31
CA TYR A 748 7.79 29.93 -15.49
C TYR A 748 8.58 30.96 -16.30
N GLY A 749 9.60 31.57 -15.70
CA GLY A 749 10.58 32.39 -16.37
C GLY A 749 11.51 31.57 -17.25
N ASN A 750 12.48 32.21 -17.91
CA ASN A 750 13.37 31.53 -18.85
C ASN A 750 14.19 30.41 -18.19
N LEU A 751 14.16 29.25 -18.81
CA LEU A 751 15.06 28.13 -18.50
C LEU A 751 16.49 28.52 -18.90
N SER A 752 17.45 28.44 -17.96
CA SER A 752 18.87 28.71 -18.14
C SER A 752 19.72 27.48 -17.87
N LEU A 753 20.68 27.22 -18.76
CA LEU A 753 21.70 26.19 -18.58
C LEU A 753 23.03 26.90 -18.23
N ALA A 754 23.77 26.36 -17.26
CA ALA A 754 25.12 26.89 -16.95
C ALA A 754 26.08 26.69 -18.12
N LYS A 755 25.91 25.57 -18.89
CA LYS A 755 26.66 25.25 -20.10
C LYS A 755 25.73 24.51 -21.08
N GLU A 756 25.87 24.80 -22.38
CA GLU A 756 25.18 24.06 -23.46
C GLU A 756 25.99 22.86 -23.96
N GLN A 757 27.24 22.72 -23.51
CA GLN A 757 28.14 21.61 -23.79
C GLN A 757 28.77 21.14 -22.48
N ILE A 758 28.65 19.86 -22.18
CA ILE A 758 29.26 19.21 -21.02
C ILE A 758 30.03 17.97 -21.45
N LYS A 759 31.03 17.59 -20.69
CA LYS A 759 31.79 16.36 -20.90
C LYS A 759 31.12 15.17 -20.23
N LEU A 760 31.44 13.97 -20.69
CA LEU A 760 31.08 12.74 -19.97
C LEU A 760 31.53 12.82 -18.51
N GLY A 761 30.59 12.58 -17.59
CA GLY A 761 30.81 12.70 -16.12
C GLY A 761 30.67 14.11 -15.52
N GLU A 762 30.46 15.14 -16.36
CA GLU A 762 30.17 16.50 -15.89
C GLU A 762 28.67 16.68 -15.65
N PRO A 763 28.21 17.31 -14.53
CA PRO A 763 26.79 17.53 -14.29
C PRO A 763 26.22 18.61 -15.23
N LEU A 764 24.95 18.41 -15.63
CA LEU A 764 24.15 19.47 -16.26
C LEU A 764 23.46 20.30 -15.17
N LYS A 765 23.88 21.57 -15.05
CA LYS A 765 23.29 22.54 -14.11
C LYS A 765 22.29 23.42 -14.84
N LEU A 766 21.11 23.52 -14.29
CA LEU A 766 20.03 24.37 -14.85
C LEU A 766 19.26 25.10 -13.75
N THR A 767 18.70 26.26 -14.11
CA THR A 767 17.84 27.06 -13.24
C THR A 767 16.60 27.54 -14.01
N VAL A 768 15.51 27.71 -13.26
CA VAL A 768 14.29 28.33 -13.75
C VAL A 768 13.67 29.17 -12.63
N ASN A 769 13.22 30.38 -12.94
CA ASN A 769 12.45 31.18 -11.99
C ASN A 769 10.96 30.82 -12.11
N VAL A 770 10.31 30.57 -10.97
CA VAL A 770 8.86 30.34 -10.90
C VAL A 770 8.21 31.43 -10.05
N THR A 771 7.26 32.13 -10.63
CA THR A 771 6.54 33.26 -10.01
C THR A 771 5.13 32.85 -9.71
N ASN A 772 4.68 33.08 -8.49
CA ASN A 772 3.27 32.98 -8.12
C ASN A 772 2.58 34.32 -8.42
N ASN A 773 1.81 34.41 -9.51
CA ASN A 773 1.10 35.60 -9.95
C ASN A 773 -0.27 35.78 -9.28
N GLY A 774 -0.70 34.85 -8.43
CA GLY A 774 -1.98 34.93 -7.75
C GLY A 774 -1.90 35.59 -6.37
N GLN A 775 -3.01 35.50 -5.65
CA GLN A 775 -3.20 36.16 -4.35
C GLN A 775 -3.15 35.20 -3.16
N ARG A 776 -2.84 33.91 -3.41
CA ARG A 776 -2.70 32.86 -2.40
C ARG A 776 -1.31 32.25 -2.46
N ASP A 777 -0.76 31.92 -1.32
CA ASP A 777 0.40 31.05 -1.27
C ASP A 777 0.07 29.72 -1.94
N GLY A 778 1.05 29.13 -2.61
CA GLY A 778 0.86 27.82 -3.24
C GLY A 778 2.16 27.04 -3.32
N GLU A 779 2.02 25.76 -3.62
CA GLU A 779 3.14 24.85 -3.87
C GLU A 779 3.12 24.43 -5.34
N GLU A 780 4.26 24.55 -6.01
CA GLU A 780 4.44 24.10 -7.39
C GLU A 780 5.41 22.93 -7.44
N VAL A 781 5.14 21.97 -8.31
CA VAL A 781 6.04 20.85 -8.61
C VAL A 781 6.73 21.12 -9.93
N VAL A 782 7.97 21.60 -9.85
CA VAL A 782 8.82 21.85 -11.01
C VAL A 782 9.42 20.53 -11.47
N GLN A 783 9.13 20.15 -12.73
CA GLN A 783 9.50 18.85 -13.30
C GLN A 783 10.52 19.04 -14.42
N VAL A 784 11.55 18.20 -14.44
CA VAL A 784 12.63 18.22 -15.44
C VAL A 784 12.62 16.91 -16.22
N TYR A 785 12.49 17.02 -17.54
CA TYR A 785 12.47 15.90 -18.47
C TYR A 785 13.66 15.96 -19.44
N LEU A 786 14.16 14.81 -19.86
CA LEU A 786 15.15 14.66 -20.91
C LEU A 786 14.62 13.90 -22.12
N LYS A 787 15.18 14.24 -23.29
CA LYS A 787 15.06 13.47 -24.52
C LYS A 787 16.38 13.47 -25.26
N LYS A 788 16.84 12.31 -25.75
CA LYS A 788 17.96 12.20 -26.68
C LYS A 788 17.45 12.39 -28.10
N GLN A 789 17.99 13.36 -28.84
CA GLN A 789 17.42 13.79 -30.12
C GLN A 789 17.55 12.74 -31.25
N ASP A 790 18.62 11.96 -31.22
CA ASP A 790 18.96 10.95 -32.24
C ASP A 790 18.44 9.52 -31.89
N ASP A 791 17.61 9.40 -30.84
CA ASP A 791 17.02 8.14 -30.46
C ASP A 791 15.50 8.12 -30.81
N ALA A 792 15.22 7.60 -32.01
CA ALA A 792 13.85 7.52 -32.53
C ALA A 792 12.98 6.45 -31.86
N GLU A 793 13.59 5.38 -31.31
CA GLU A 793 12.91 4.26 -30.65
C GLU A 793 12.73 4.50 -29.15
N GLY A 794 13.40 5.52 -28.62
CA GLY A 794 13.36 5.86 -27.21
C GLY A 794 12.11 6.60 -26.79
N PRO A 795 12.00 6.87 -25.48
CA PRO A 795 10.88 7.63 -24.93
C PRO A 795 10.82 9.03 -25.56
N GLY A 796 9.61 9.51 -25.79
CA GLY A 796 9.36 10.89 -26.22
C GLY A 796 9.94 11.93 -25.27
N LYS A 797 9.95 11.60 -23.99
CA LYS A 797 10.62 12.29 -22.87
C LYS A 797 10.59 11.38 -21.64
N THR A 798 11.50 11.62 -20.69
CA THR A 798 11.54 10.89 -19.42
C THR A 798 11.88 11.82 -18.25
N LEU A 799 11.18 11.72 -17.14
CA LEU A 799 11.44 12.50 -15.92
C LEU A 799 12.82 12.19 -15.37
N ARG A 800 13.57 13.24 -15.00
CA ARG A 800 14.95 13.09 -14.46
C ARG A 800 15.18 13.90 -13.18
N ALA A 801 14.33 14.87 -12.92
CA ALA A 801 14.31 15.58 -11.63
C ALA A 801 12.94 16.21 -11.39
N PHE A 802 12.64 16.47 -10.14
CA PHE A 802 11.50 17.29 -9.72
C PHE A 802 11.79 17.94 -8.36
N LYS A 803 11.13 19.08 -8.11
CA LYS A 803 11.13 19.74 -6.80
C LYS A 803 9.74 20.30 -6.51
N ARG A 804 9.21 20.01 -5.33
CA ARG A 804 8.04 20.68 -4.77
C ARG A 804 8.52 21.89 -4.00
N VAL A 805 8.06 23.09 -4.40
CA VAL A 805 8.49 24.38 -3.85
C VAL A 805 7.30 25.23 -3.43
N ARG A 806 7.34 25.78 -2.21
CA ARG A 806 6.36 26.74 -1.73
C ARG A 806 6.73 28.13 -2.24
N ILE A 807 5.78 28.80 -2.88
CA ILE A 807 5.94 30.14 -3.44
C ILE A 807 4.84 31.05 -2.88
N PRO A 808 5.17 32.03 -2.01
CA PRO A 808 4.18 32.96 -1.49
C PRO A 808 3.55 33.80 -2.60
N ALA A 809 2.35 34.30 -2.35
CA ALA A 809 1.61 35.15 -3.27
C ALA A 809 2.45 36.36 -3.74
N GLY A 810 2.51 36.60 -5.06
CA GLY A 810 3.27 37.67 -5.66
C GLY A 810 4.78 37.55 -5.56
N LYS A 811 5.34 36.37 -5.19
CA LYS A 811 6.79 36.13 -5.08
C LYS A 811 7.30 35.23 -6.17
N SER A 812 8.61 35.34 -6.44
CA SER A 812 9.37 34.46 -7.33
C SER A 812 10.40 33.68 -6.54
N VAL A 813 10.65 32.42 -6.94
CA VAL A 813 11.68 31.56 -6.41
C VAL A 813 12.52 31.01 -7.58
N GLU A 814 13.83 31.08 -7.49
CA GLU A 814 14.72 30.40 -8.41
C GLU A 814 14.84 28.94 -7.98
N VAL A 815 14.55 28.03 -8.90
CA VAL A 815 14.65 26.57 -8.71
C VAL A 815 15.82 26.06 -9.53
N ALA A 816 16.83 25.53 -8.85
CA ALA A 816 18.03 24.98 -9.47
C ALA A 816 18.03 23.46 -9.44
N PHE A 817 18.61 22.84 -10.47
CA PHE A 817 18.83 21.41 -10.54
C PHE A 817 20.25 21.11 -11.03
N ASP A 818 20.84 20.06 -10.45
CA ASP A 818 22.10 19.48 -10.85
C ASP A 818 21.83 18.04 -11.28
N LEU A 819 21.78 17.78 -12.61
CA LEU A 819 21.62 16.44 -13.13
C LEU A 819 23.00 15.78 -13.25
N ASN A 820 23.19 14.72 -12.51
CA ASN A 820 24.46 13.99 -12.43
C ASN A 820 24.36 12.66 -13.18
N GLY A 821 25.39 11.83 -13.12
CA GLY A 821 25.52 10.54 -13.74
C GLY A 821 24.20 9.81 -13.99
N LYS A 822 23.50 9.38 -12.92
CA LYS A 822 22.26 8.58 -13.03
C LYS A 822 21.11 9.32 -13.75
N GLU A 823 20.95 10.62 -13.50
CA GLU A 823 19.91 11.42 -14.17
C GLU A 823 20.21 11.66 -15.67
N LEU A 824 21.49 11.58 -16.08
CA LEU A 824 21.94 11.74 -17.47
C LEU A 824 22.08 10.41 -18.22
N GLU A 825 21.90 9.27 -17.55
CA GLU A 825 21.97 7.96 -18.22
C GLU A 825 20.87 7.82 -19.28
N TRP A 826 21.25 7.17 -20.37
CA TRP A 826 20.37 6.82 -21.47
C TRP A 826 20.68 5.40 -21.95
N TRP A 827 19.73 4.75 -22.59
CA TRP A 827 19.95 3.43 -23.14
C TRP A 827 21.01 3.46 -24.24
N ASP A 828 22.04 2.64 -24.12
CA ASP A 828 23.05 2.43 -25.14
C ASP A 828 22.87 1.06 -25.81
N ALA A 829 22.34 1.07 -27.03
CA ALA A 829 22.06 -0.16 -27.77
C ALA A 829 23.34 -0.95 -28.15
N GLN A 830 24.53 -0.35 -28.10
CA GLN A 830 25.77 -1.06 -28.43
C GLN A 830 26.25 -1.92 -27.25
N SER A 831 26.15 -1.40 -26.04
CA SER A 831 26.52 -2.12 -24.82
C SER A 831 25.35 -2.83 -24.14
N ASN A 832 24.12 -2.62 -24.59
CA ASN A 832 22.88 -3.09 -23.95
C ASN A 832 22.79 -2.71 -22.46
N THR A 833 23.16 -1.47 -22.14
CA THR A 833 23.15 -0.96 -20.75
C THR A 833 22.67 0.47 -20.68
N MET A 834 22.27 0.90 -19.47
CA MET A 834 22.07 2.31 -19.14
C MET A 834 23.42 2.96 -18.78
N ARG A 835 23.76 4.04 -19.47
CA ARG A 835 24.97 4.84 -19.19
C ARG A 835 24.84 6.27 -19.71
N VAL A 836 25.72 7.16 -19.26
CA VAL A 836 25.82 8.49 -19.85
C VAL A 836 26.39 8.35 -21.27
N CYS A 837 25.61 8.72 -22.28
CA CYS A 837 25.99 8.61 -23.70
C CYS A 837 26.32 9.99 -24.26
N ALA A 838 27.36 10.08 -25.05
CA ALA A 838 27.59 11.27 -25.87
C ALA A 838 26.45 11.46 -26.88
N GLY A 839 26.14 12.73 -27.21
CA GLY A 839 25.09 13.04 -28.19
C GLY A 839 24.38 14.35 -27.89
N ARG A 840 23.32 14.61 -28.65
CA ARG A 840 22.47 15.80 -28.50
C ARG A 840 21.23 15.44 -27.70
N TYR A 841 20.91 16.30 -26.73
CA TYR A 841 19.77 16.13 -25.84
C TYR A 841 18.94 17.41 -25.77
N ASP A 842 17.65 17.23 -25.50
CA ASP A 842 16.76 18.29 -25.05
C ASP A 842 16.49 18.12 -23.54
N VAL A 843 16.69 19.18 -22.76
CA VAL A 843 16.16 19.29 -21.41
C VAL A 843 14.91 20.16 -21.43
N MET A 844 13.86 19.69 -20.78
CA MET A 844 12.54 20.32 -20.75
C MET A 844 12.12 20.53 -19.30
N VAL A 845 11.62 21.73 -18.97
CA VAL A 845 11.22 22.07 -17.59
C VAL A 845 9.83 22.68 -17.60
N GLY A 846 8.97 22.22 -16.71
CA GLY A 846 7.64 22.77 -16.57
C GLY A 846 6.79 22.07 -15.50
N LYS A 847 5.45 22.27 -15.58
CA LYS A 847 4.49 21.85 -14.55
C LYS A 847 3.82 20.50 -14.84
N SER A 848 4.01 19.92 -16.03
CA SER A 848 3.50 18.60 -16.42
C SER A 848 4.29 18.04 -17.61
N SER A 849 4.04 16.78 -17.97
CA SER A 849 4.66 16.15 -19.14
C SER A 849 4.11 16.64 -20.49
N GLN A 850 3.10 17.52 -20.50
CA GLN A 850 2.50 18.03 -21.74
C GLN A 850 3.42 19.05 -22.41
N ASP A 851 3.64 18.94 -23.72
CA ASP A 851 4.62 19.79 -24.46
C ASP A 851 4.35 21.30 -24.33
N ARG A 852 3.08 21.73 -24.27
CA ARG A 852 2.72 23.14 -24.10
C ARG A 852 3.07 23.70 -22.71
N ASP A 853 3.31 22.83 -21.73
CA ASP A 853 3.66 23.20 -20.36
C ASP A 853 5.17 23.22 -20.12
N LEU A 854 5.97 22.89 -21.15
CA LEU A 854 7.41 22.68 -21.06
C LEU A 854 8.19 23.76 -21.81
N GLN A 855 9.14 24.36 -21.14
CA GLN A 855 10.23 25.10 -21.79
C GLN A 855 11.35 24.11 -22.18
N ARG A 856 11.98 24.32 -23.35
CA ARG A 856 12.99 23.42 -23.92
C ARG A 856 14.31 24.15 -24.15
N ARG A 857 15.44 23.51 -23.84
CA ARG A 857 16.79 23.85 -24.23
C ARG A 857 17.53 22.62 -24.70
N SER A 858 18.32 22.78 -25.77
CA SER A 858 19.21 21.71 -26.26
C SER A 858 20.58 21.84 -25.63
N PHE A 859 21.24 20.72 -25.41
CA PHE A 859 22.63 20.64 -24.95
C PHE A 859 23.32 19.42 -25.57
N VAL A 860 24.66 19.37 -25.47
CA VAL A 860 25.50 18.30 -26.00
C VAL A 860 26.32 17.69 -24.87
N ILE A 861 26.40 16.37 -24.85
CA ILE A 861 27.37 15.60 -24.05
C ILE A 861 28.47 15.12 -25.00
N GLU A 862 29.77 15.48 -24.73
CA GLU A 862 30.95 15.14 -25.52
C GLU A 862 31.83 14.08 -24.86
#